data_a60b4978dc5655541454784c16d54cfa
#
_entry.id   a60b4978dc5655541454784c16d54cfa
#
_cell.length_a   1.000
_cell.length_b   1.000
_cell.length_c   1.000
_cell.angle_alpha   90.00
_cell.angle_beta   90.00
_cell.angle_gamma   90.00
#
_symmetry.space_group_name_H-M   'P 1'
#
loop_
_entity.id
_entity.type
_entity.pdbx_description
1 polymer ?
#
loop_
_entity_poly.entity_id
_entity_poly.type
_entity_poly.pdbx_seq_one_letter_code
_entity_poly.pdbx_strand_id
1 'polypeptide(L)'
;MDVAQMDVASKADVEVEGIFVAAGCNRVVNVVSWGACGLVSYGAQNAVAIFCPKSARVLTTLPGHKAFVNCTYWLSSRKFSFKEKGLDFHFLLSGDADGVIILWEYSLANNTWRKVLQLPQPHKKGITCITGIMASSTHAMFASTSSDCTVALWELGMPSHSEDKFRMSHLETISVGSKPMVTMSLAELPGSYGDVVLAMGGLDNKIHLYCRERDAKFVHACELKAHTDWIRSLDFTLPLCMNGEDKCILLASSSQDKGIRIWKIAPRNSSSSVTDMPSKEGIGLTSYIEGPTIVTGCLSYQISLESLLIGHEDWVYSVEWHPPIYGEGSTCHQPQSLLSASMDKTMMIWQPEKKTGLWMNIVTVGELNHSALGFYGGHWNPDGTSILSHGYGGAFHLWRTTSANMGGWLPQKVPSGHFASVTDIAWARSGEYLLTVGHDQTCRIFAPWHTSSSENEGTWHEIARPQVHGHDINCVAVIQDAGNYRFVSGADEKVSRVFEAPLSFLKTLNSAGSRLFKDLEIFQQDNQILGANMSALGLSQKPIYTNVAQKPGQNHEKDGFESIESVPDAVPAVLTEPPIEDQLAYHTLWPESHKLYGHGNEIFSLSCDHQGKLIASSCKAQSSMVAEVWLWEVGSWKAVGRLQCHSLTVTQMEFSHDDSMLLTVSRDRQFSVFTIKRGPNEIDCQLLTKKEAHKRIIWSCSWNPFGHQFATGSRDKFVKIWAIEDDSSVNNIATLPQFSSSVTALSWIEINRQKNQGLLAVGMEDGLIQLWTLTVNKNINYTSVDATLATICDPFICHVSTVNRLSWRRCEMDQDSRKMQLASCGADQCVRVFNVAIN
;
A
#
# COMPACT_ATOMS: atom_id res chain seq x y z
N MET A 1 -0.61 5.03 41.86
CA MET A 1 -1.77 4.45 42.54
C MET A 1 -1.94 3.06 41.99
N ASP A 2 -1.91 2.14 42.84
CA ASP A 2 -1.64 0.72 42.72
C ASP A 2 -2.43 -0.02 41.65
N VAL A 3 -1.71 -0.71 40.75
CA VAL A 3 -2.24 -1.77 39.91
C VAL A 3 -2.32 -3.03 40.81
N ALA A 4 -3.51 -3.37 41.25
CA ALA A 4 -3.76 -4.59 41.98
C ALA A 4 -3.33 -5.80 41.14
N GLN A 5 -2.49 -6.64 41.71
CA GLN A 5 -2.15 -7.98 41.27
C GLN A 5 -3.47 -8.80 41.12
N MET A 6 -3.81 -9.12 39.87
CA MET A 6 -4.81 -10.18 39.63
C MET A 6 -4.05 -11.50 39.45
N ASP A 7 -4.53 -12.50 40.16
CA ASP A 7 -4.02 -13.86 40.24
C ASP A 7 -3.78 -14.47 38.84
N VAL A 8 -2.60 -15.08 38.71
CA VAL A 8 -2.12 -15.83 37.54
C VAL A 8 -2.84 -17.18 37.51
N ALA A 9 -4.03 -17.23 36.91
CA ALA A 9 -4.53 -18.47 36.36
C ALA A 9 -3.76 -18.78 35.06
N SER A 10 -3.33 -19.99 34.82
CA SER A 10 -2.48 -20.48 33.75
C SER A 10 -2.85 -19.83 32.42
N LYS A 11 -2.04 -18.84 31.98
CA LYS A 11 -2.14 -18.26 30.63
C LYS A 11 -1.87 -19.37 29.63
N ALA A 12 -2.84 -19.67 28.76
CA ALA A 12 -2.54 -20.29 27.49
C ALA A 12 -1.66 -19.27 26.73
N ASP A 13 -0.41 -19.61 26.49
CA ASP A 13 0.47 -18.75 25.71
C ASP A 13 0.00 -18.78 24.26
N VAL A 14 -0.67 -17.71 23.86
CA VAL A 14 -1.08 -17.48 22.46
C VAL A 14 -0.04 -16.59 21.81
N GLU A 15 0.64 -17.16 20.84
CA GLU A 15 1.65 -16.48 20.04
C GLU A 15 1.05 -16.02 18.72
N VAL A 16 1.32 -14.76 18.32
CA VAL A 16 0.80 -14.16 17.08
C VAL A 16 1.97 -13.69 16.23
N GLU A 17 2.05 -14.21 15.01
CA GLU A 17 3.06 -13.87 14.02
C GLU A 17 2.39 -13.26 12.79
N GLY A 18 2.87 -12.10 12.34
CA GLY A 18 2.44 -11.51 11.06
C GLY A 18 3.14 -12.20 9.90
N ILE A 19 2.39 -12.87 9.04
CA ILE A 19 2.95 -13.62 7.89
C ILE A 19 2.83 -12.89 6.57
N PHE A 20 1.85 -11.98 6.44
CA PHE A 20 1.58 -11.25 5.21
C PHE A 20 1.03 -9.87 5.49
N VAL A 21 1.52 -8.90 4.71
CA VAL A 21 0.99 -7.54 4.65
C VAL A 21 0.89 -7.12 3.19
N ALA A 22 -0.30 -6.72 2.76
CA ALA A 22 -0.52 -6.03 1.49
C ALA A 22 -0.91 -4.60 1.77
N ALA A 23 -0.21 -3.65 1.17
CA ALA A 23 -0.49 -2.22 1.27
C ALA A 23 -0.05 -1.52 0.00
N GLY A 24 -0.93 -0.75 -0.61
CA GLY A 24 -0.59 0.11 -1.73
C GLY A 24 0.17 1.36 -1.29
N CYS A 25 0.79 2.04 -2.24
CA CYS A 25 1.52 3.26 -2.02
C CYS A 25 0.60 4.48 -2.05
N ASN A 26 0.82 5.45 -1.18
CA ASN A 26 0.16 6.74 -1.25
C ASN A 26 0.47 7.44 -2.58
N ARG A 27 -0.53 8.09 -3.17
CA ARG A 27 -0.42 8.74 -4.49
C ARG A 27 0.21 10.14 -4.39
N VAL A 28 1.45 10.20 -3.94
CA VAL A 28 2.25 11.42 -3.75
C VAL A 28 3.67 11.21 -4.27
N VAL A 29 4.27 12.24 -4.83
CA VAL A 29 5.56 12.15 -5.55
C VAL A 29 6.72 11.70 -4.64
N ASN A 30 6.91 12.32 -3.47
CA ASN A 30 8.09 12.10 -2.61
C ASN A 30 7.88 11.02 -1.54
N VAL A 31 6.91 10.15 -1.72
CA VAL A 31 6.47 9.21 -0.70
C VAL A 31 7.33 7.95 -0.61
N VAL A 32 8.14 7.67 -1.62
CA VAL A 32 9.00 6.48 -1.72
C VAL A 32 10.46 6.86 -1.58
N SER A 33 11.23 6.04 -0.89
CA SER A 33 12.68 6.20 -0.78
C SER A 33 13.35 4.83 -0.66
N TRP A 34 14.47 4.63 -1.39
CA TRP A 34 15.24 3.39 -1.36
C TRP A 34 16.51 3.57 -0.51
N GLY A 35 16.62 2.83 0.58
CA GLY A 35 17.73 2.95 1.51
C GLY A 35 18.96 2.14 1.10
N ALA A 36 20.14 2.57 1.57
CA ALA A 36 21.40 1.86 1.37
C ALA A 36 21.41 0.44 1.99
N CYS A 37 20.50 0.15 2.94
CA CYS A 37 20.25 -1.21 3.46
C CYS A 37 19.55 -2.14 2.46
N GLY A 38 19.13 -1.63 1.31
CA GLY A 38 18.39 -2.37 0.29
C GLY A 38 16.89 -2.44 0.53
N LEU A 39 16.37 -1.80 1.58
CA LEU A 39 14.94 -1.71 1.88
C LEU A 39 14.33 -0.45 1.25
N VAL A 40 13.08 -0.56 0.84
CA VAL A 40 12.28 0.56 0.35
C VAL A 40 11.29 0.97 1.42
N SER A 41 11.23 2.26 1.74
CA SER A 41 10.19 2.85 2.58
C SER A 41 9.16 3.58 1.73
N TYR A 42 7.90 3.52 2.12
CA TYR A 42 6.84 4.28 1.47
C TYR A 42 5.68 4.57 2.41
N GLY A 43 4.92 5.61 2.12
CA GLY A 43 3.70 5.90 2.86
C GLY A 43 2.54 5.01 2.41
N ALA A 44 1.86 4.39 3.37
CA ALA A 44 0.60 3.67 3.22
C ALA A 44 -0.43 4.30 4.15
N GLN A 45 -1.24 5.21 3.65
CA GLN A 45 -2.14 6.07 4.38
C GLN A 45 -1.38 6.86 5.47
N ASN A 46 -1.56 6.58 6.74
CA ASN A 46 -0.85 7.18 7.87
C ASN A 46 0.25 6.27 8.47
N ALA A 47 0.57 5.16 7.82
CA ALA A 47 1.69 4.29 8.17
C ALA A 47 2.88 4.51 7.22
N VAL A 48 4.08 4.19 7.69
CA VAL A 48 5.24 4.01 6.83
C VAL A 48 5.44 2.51 6.64
N ALA A 49 5.28 2.03 5.43
CA ALA A 49 5.51 0.63 5.08
C ALA A 49 6.95 0.40 4.63
N ILE A 50 7.50 -0.75 4.98
CA ILE A 50 8.85 -1.17 4.64
C ILE A 50 8.79 -2.39 3.75
N PHE A 51 9.29 -2.25 2.55
CA PHE A 51 9.31 -3.25 1.51
C PHE A 51 10.72 -3.79 1.26
N CYS A 52 10.84 -5.11 1.12
CA CYS A 52 12.09 -5.77 0.74
C CYS A 52 12.01 -6.25 -0.72
N PRO A 53 12.74 -5.60 -1.66
CA PRO A 53 12.70 -5.99 -3.08
C PRO A 53 13.24 -7.40 -3.36
N LYS A 54 14.12 -7.92 -2.51
CA LYS A 54 14.67 -9.28 -2.66
C LYS A 54 13.64 -10.37 -2.42
N SER A 55 12.76 -10.18 -1.42
CA SER A 55 11.70 -11.14 -1.09
C SER A 55 10.35 -10.78 -1.70
N ALA A 56 10.24 -9.63 -2.37
CA ALA A 56 9.00 -9.05 -2.89
C ALA A 56 7.87 -8.94 -1.84
N ARG A 57 8.22 -8.60 -0.59
CA ARG A 57 7.29 -8.56 0.55
C ARG A 57 7.37 -7.24 1.31
N VAL A 58 6.24 -6.80 1.82
CA VAL A 58 6.19 -5.80 2.89
C VAL A 58 6.55 -6.49 4.20
N LEU A 59 7.60 -6.00 4.87
CA LEU A 59 8.11 -6.60 6.10
C LEU A 59 7.32 -6.14 7.32
N THR A 60 7.05 -4.84 7.39
CA THR A 60 6.37 -4.21 8.53
C THR A 60 5.79 -2.86 8.13
N THR A 61 4.95 -2.33 8.99
CA THR A 61 4.49 -0.95 8.95
C THR A 61 4.82 -0.25 10.25
N LEU A 62 5.33 0.98 10.18
CA LEU A 62 5.77 1.76 11.34
C LEU A 62 4.62 2.66 11.80
N PRO A 63 4.10 2.45 13.03
CA PRO A 63 3.03 3.26 13.59
C PRO A 63 3.58 4.55 14.19
N GLY A 64 2.86 5.68 14.06
CA GLY A 64 3.26 6.91 14.75
C GLY A 64 2.70 8.19 14.15
N HIS A 65 2.41 8.23 12.86
CA HIS A 65 1.72 9.33 12.22
C HIS A 65 0.20 9.21 12.43
N LYS A 66 -0.45 10.35 12.60
CA LYS A 66 -1.92 10.43 12.69
C LYS A 66 -2.55 10.90 11.39
N ALA A 67 -1.78 11.56 10.55
CA ALA A 67 -2.18 12.07 9.24
C ALA A 67 -1.49 11.30 8.12
N PHE A 68 -1.94 11.53 6.90
CA PHE A 68 -1.46 10.92 5.68
C PHE A 68 0.04 11.15 5.48
N VAL A 69 0.84 10.10 5.28
CA VAL A 69 2.28 10.20 5.07
C VAL A 69 2.56 10.68 3.65
N ASN A 70 3.21 11.84 3.52
CA ASN A 70 3.48 12.49 2.24
C ASN A 70 4.88 12.20 1.70
N CYS A 71 5.85 11.95 2.59
CA CYS A 71 7.23 11.73 2.18
C CYS A 71 7.97 10.81 3.13
N THR A 72 8.94 10.08 2.58
CA THR A 72 9.91 9.29 3.32
C THR A 72 11.31 9.55 2.76
N TYR A 73 12.33 9.52 3.60
CA TYR A 73 13.69 9.75 3.18
C TYR A 73 14.69 8.98 4.05
N TRP A 74 15.50 8.11 3.44
CA TRP A 74 16.58 7.43 4.12
C TRP A 74 17.80 8.35 4.22
N LEU A 75 18.25 8.60 5.46
CA LEU A 75 19.51 9.26 5.69
C LEU A 75 20.65 8.29 5.35
N SER A 76 21.26 8.49 4.19
CA SER A 76 22.35 7.66 3.69
C SER A 76 23.62 8.47 3.55
N SER A 77 24.75 7.82 3.75
CA SER A 77 26.04 8.41 3.40
C SER A 77 26.35 8.12 1.94
N ARG A 78 26.42 9.15 1.12
CA ARG A 78 26.92 9.02 -0.25
C ARG A 78 28.47 8.90 -0.31
N LYS A 79 29.17 9.14 0.81
CA LYS A 79 30.65 9.13 0.90
C LYS A 79 31.26 7.88 1.51
N PHE A 80 30.48 7.15 2.28
CA PHE A 80 30.99 6.01 3.08
C PHE A 80 30.20 4.76 2.78
N SER A 81 30.90 3.69 2.40
CA SER A 81 30.29 2.36 2.37
C SER A 81 29.96 1.96 3.81
N PHE A 82 28.71 1.68 4.12
CA PHE A 82 28.28 1.20 5.44
C PHE A 82 28.93 -0.15 5.81
N LYS A 83 29.37 -0.94 4.79
CA LYS A 83 30.04 -2.24 5.03
C LYS A 83 31.42 -2.10 5.67
N GLU A 84 32.12 -0.97 5.48
CA GLU A 84 33.50 -0.82 5.97
C GLU A 84 33.58 -0.36 7.44
N LYS A 85 32.50 0.12 8.06
CA LYS A 85 32.56 0.71 9.40
C LYS A 85 31.68 0.03 10.46
N GLY A 86 31.06 -1.11 10.19
CA GLY A 86 30.28 -1.83 11.20
C GLY A 86 29.10 -1.02 11.75
N LEU A 87 28.54 -0.07 11.00
CA LEU A 87 27.33 0.65 11.38
C LEU A 87 26.13 -0.25 11.16
N ASP A 88 25.65 -0.86 12.25
CA ASP A 88 24.48 -1.76 12.25
C ASP A 88 23.15 -1.00 12.19
N PHE A 89 23.17 0.34 12.12
CA PHE A 89 21.99 1.17 12.21
C PHE A 89 21.78 2.03 10.96
N HIS A 90 20.53 2.08 10.51
CA HIS A 90 20.07 2.94 9.43
C HIS A 90 18.95 3.86 9.91
N PHE A 91 18.89 5.07 9.39
CA PHE A 91 17.94 6.10 9.82
C PHE A 91 16.99 6.48 8.71
N LEU A 92 15.70 6.54 9.03
CA LEU A 92 14.63 6.91 8.12
C LEU A 92 13.86 8.11 8.69
N LEU A 93 13.65 9.12 7.89
CA LEU A 93 12.76 10.25 8.16
C LEU A 93 11.44 10.06 7.43
N SER A 94 10.34 10.40 8.08
CA SER A 94 9.01 10.42 7.46
C SER A 94 8.26 11.68 7.84
N GLY A 95 7.52 12.24 6.88
CA GLY A 95 6.74 13.47 7.06
C GLY A 95 5.28 13.28 6.65
N ASP A 96 4.35 13.91 7.37
CA ASP A 96 2.93 13.76 7.15
C ASP A 96 2.22 15.07 6.73
N ALA A 97 0.92 14.94 6.48
CA ALA A 97 0.04 16.03 6.04
C ALA A 97 -0.25 17.08 7.15
N ASP A 98 0.05 16.77 8.42
CA ASP A 98 -0.08 17.69 9.55
C ASP A 98 1.23 18.42 9.89
N GLY A 99 2.30 18.18 9.12
CA GLY A 99 3.61 18.79 9.35
C GLY A 99 4.46 18.08 10.39
N VAL A 100 4.10 16.87 10.80
CA VAL A 100 4.86 16.06 11.75
C VAL A 100 5.97 15.30 11.02
N ILE A 101 7.18 15.35 11.57
CA ILE A 101 8.32 14.57 11.09
C ILE A 101 8.75 13.60 12.18
N ILE A 102 8.96 12.34 11.83
CA ILE A 102 9.41 11.28 12.74
C ILE A 102 10.72 10.69 12.23
N LEU A 103 11.66 10.50 13.15
CA LEU A 103 12.92 9.78 12.94
C LEU A 103 12.77 8.34 13.43
N TRP A 104 13.09 7.41 12.55
CA TRP A 104 13.09 5.97 12.80
C TRP A 104 14.52 5.43 12.73
N GLU A 105 14.80 4.43 13.52
CA GLU A 105 16.04 3.68 13.51
C GLU A 105 15.75 2.23 13.15
N TYR A 106 16.53 1.70 12.25
CA TYR A 106 16.52 0.29 11.87
C TYR A 106 17.83 -0.37 12.25
N SER A 107 17.78 -1.41 13.08
CA SER A 107 18.94 -2.24 13.43
C SER A 107 19.01 -3.43 12.47
N LEU A 108 20.09 -3.49 11.67
CA LEU A 108 20.29 -4.58 10.73
C LEU A 108 20.56 -5.91 11.44
N ALA A 109 21.32 -5.87 12.57
CA ALA A 109 21.69 -7.06 13.33
C ALA A 109 20.48 -7.78 13.93
N ASN A 110 19.51 -7.03 14.44
CA ASN A 110 18.34 -7.57 15.13
C ASN A 110 17.08 -7.58 14.28
N ASN A 111 17.12 -6.98 13.08
CA ASN A 111 15.96 -6.77 12.21
C ASN A 111 14.80 -6.06 12.95
N THR A 112 15.11 -5.06 13.78
CA THR A 112 14.14 -4.36 14.60
C THR A 112 14.06 -2.89 14.26
N TRP A 113 12.85 -2.32 14.43
CA TRP A 113 12.54 -0.91 14.21
C TRP A 113 12.26 -0.21 15.53
N ARG A 114 12.71 1.03 15.64
CA ARG A 114 12.46 1.88 16.80
C ARG A 114 12.10 3.30 16.36
N LYS A 115 11.03 3.86 16.92
CA LYS A 115 10.76 5.28 16.85
C LYS A 115 11.77 5.99 17.77
N VAL A 116 12.68 6.79 17.19
CA VAL A 116 13.71 7.50 17.93
C VAL A 116 13.13 8.75 18.56
N LEU A 117 12.59 9.63 17.72
CA LEU A 117 11.99 10.88 18.16
C LEU A 117 10.99 11.42 17.13
N GLN A 118 10.11 12.25 17.63
CA GLN A 118 9.24 13.10 16.83
C GLN A 118 9.76 14.52 16.92
N LEU A 119 9.98 15.18 15.78
CA LEU A 119 10.52 16.52 15.74
C LEU A 119 9.49 17.53 16.26
N PRO A 120 9.93 18.62 16.90
CA PRO A 120 9.07 19.77 17.16
C PRO A 120 8.52 20.30 15.83
N GLN A 121 7.25 20.67 15.78
CA GLN A 121 6.60 21.11 14.56
C GLN A 121 7.04 22.51 14.15
N PRO A 122 7.93 22.69 13.17
CA PRO A 122 8.28 24.00 12.63
C PRO A 122 7.28 24.45 11.55
N HIS A 123 6.56 23.48 10.97
CA HIS A 123 5.64 23.65 9.86
C HIS A 123 4.19 23.68 10.35
N LYS A 124 3.36 24.53 9.72
CA LYS A 124 1.93 24.70 10.03
C LYS A 124 1.05 23.85 9.11
N LYS A 125 1.60 23.31 8.03
CA LYS A 125 0.91 22.47 7.04
C LYS A 125 1.74 21.25 6.68
N GLY A 126 1.18 20.40 5.86
CA GLY A 126 1.78 19.15 5.45
C GLY A 126 3.18 19.29 4.84
N ILE A 127 4.03 18.33 5.16
CA ILE A 127 5.37 18.20 4.60
C ILE A 127 5.25 17.79 3.14
N THR A 128 6.04 18.41 2.26
CA THR A 128 6.05 18.11 0.82
C THR A 128 7.27 17.33 0.39
N CYS A 129 8.45 17.60 1.00
CA CYS A 129 9.67 16.88 0.70
C CYS A 129 10.62 16.93 1.91
N ILE A 130 11.42 15.89 2.06
CA ILE A 130 12.55 15.82 2.99
C ILE A 130 13.78 15.38 2.20
N THR A 131 14.93 16.04 2.44
CA THR A 131 16.23 15.67 1.88
C THR A 131 17.31 15.85 2.92
N GLY A 132 18.38 15.08 2.85
CA GLY A 132 19.46 15.18 3.84
C GLY A 132 20.78 14.59 3.36
N ILE A 133 21.84 14.95 4.06
CA ILE A 133 23.20 14.43 3.86
C ILE A 133 23.80 14.02 5.20
N MET A 134 24.62 12.97 5.17
CA MET A 134 25.48 12.59 6.28
C MET A 134 26.79 13.36 6.16
N ALA A 135 27.02 14.32 7.03
CA ALA A 135 28.27 15.06 7.09
C ALA A 135 29.40 14.21 7.68
N SER A 136 29.08 13.33 8.64
CA SER A 136 29.99 12.36 9.23
C SER A 136 29.23 11.12 9.71
N SER A 137 29.93 10.15 10.30
CA SER A 137 29.26 8.97 10.89
C SER A 137 28.35 9.30 12.07
N THR A 138 28.51 10.47 12.67
CA THR A 138 27.76 10.91 13.86
C THR A 138 26.93 12.17 13.65
N HIS A 139 27.01 12.81 12.48
CA HIS A 139 26.29 14.04 12.20
C HIS A 139 25.63 14.00 10.84
N ALA A 140 24.36 14.33 10.81
CA ALA A 140 23.58 14.49 9.59
C ALA A 140 22.94 15.89 9.56
N MET A 141 22.78 16.42 8.37
CA MET A 141 22.00 17.62 8.10
C MET A 141 20.85 17.25 7.19
N PHE A 142 19.65 17.75 7.45
CA PHE A 142 18.52 17.57 6.57
C PHE A 142 17.63 18.81 6.51
N ALA A 143 16.87 18.91 5.44
CA ALA A 143 15.91 19.97 5.20
C ALA A 143 14.51 19.37 4.98
N SER A 144 13.49 20.09 5.42
CA SER A 144 12.09 19.76 5.20
C SER A 144 11.35 20.94 4.59
N THR A 145 10.52 20.70 3.56
CA THR A 145 9.62 21.72 3.01
C THR A 145 8.17 21.41 3.33
N SER A 146 7.34 22.43 3.35
CA SER A 146 5.93 22.34 3.63
C SER A 146 5.08 23.17 2.68
N SER A 147 3.81 22.78 2.58
CA SER A 147 2.77 23.56 1.88
C SER A 147 2.48 24.92 2.52
N ASP A 148 3.11 25.26 3.63
CA ASP A 148 3.06 26.59 4.25
C ASP A 148 4.10 27.58 3.67
N CYS A 149 4.82 27.16 2.61
CA CYS A 149 5.87 27.95 1.93
C CYS A 149 7.12 28.17 2.78
N THR A 150 7.39 27.32 3.77
CA THR A 150 8.58 27.38 4.59
C THR A 150 9.48 26.15 4.37
N VAL A 151 10.78 26.37 4.56
CA VAL A 151 11.79 25.31 4.57
C VAL A 151 12.51 25.34 5.89
N ALA A 152 12.47 24.27 6.66
CA ALA A 152 13.15 24.13 7.91
C ALA A 152 14.41 23.28 7.76
N LEU A 153 15.49 23.74 8.39
CA LEU A 153 16.81 23.13 8.37
C LEU A 153 17.17 22.57 9.72
N TRP A 154 17.70 21.38 9.73
CA TRP A 154 17.94 20.58 10.91
C TRP A 154 19.32 19.98 10.94
N GLU A 155 19.87 19.84 12.12
CA GLU A 155 21.07 19.10 12.38
C GLU A 155 20.80 17.98 13.38
N LEU A 156 21.26 16.78 13.05
CA LEU A 156 21.09 15.57 13.84
C LEU A 156 22.45 15.06 14.28
N GLY A 157 22.70 15.09 15.58
CA GLY A 157 23.82 14.41 16.21
C GLY A 157 23.41 13.00 16.64
N MET A 158 24.13 12.00 16.17
CA MET A 158 23.93 10.61 16.51
C MET A 158 24.77 10.21 17.70
N PRO A 159 24.31 9.28 18.55
CA PRO A 159 25.08 8.79 19.69
C PRO A 159 26.37 8.10 19.24
N SER A 160 27.47 8.43 19.88
CA SER A 160 28.76 7.75 19.68
C SER A 160 28.88 6.47 20.50
N HIS A 161 28.15 6.39 21.61
CA HIS A 161 28.10 5.27 22.57
C HIS A 161 26.65 4.95 22.93
N SER A 162 26.40 3.75 23.43
CA SER A 162 25.04 3.24 23.74
C SER A 162 24.28 4.06 24.82
N GLU A 163 24.96 4.86 25.61
CA GLU A 163 24.36 5.71 26.65
C GLU A 163 24.05 7.14 26.19
N ASP A 164 24.58 7.55 25.05
CA ASP A 164 24.35 8.88 24.49
C ASP A 164 22.93 8.98 23.88
N LYS A 165 22.36 10.19 23.99
CA LYS A 165 21.05 10.48 23.37
C LYS A 165 21.23 11.19 22.04
N PHE A 166 20.30 10.93 21.11
CA PHE A 166 20.18 11.71 19.88
C PHE A 166 20.02 13.20 20.24
N ARG A 167 20.79 14.04 19.57
CA ARG A 167 20.70 15.50 19.69
C ARG A 167 20.15 16.06 18.39
N MET A 168 19.01 16.71 18.48
CA MET A 168 18.39 17.39 17.35
C MET A 168 18.39 18.88 17.58
N SER A 169 18.90 19.64 16.62
CA SER A 169 18.82 21.11 16.62
C SER A 169 18.10 21.61 15.36
N HIS A 170 17.14 22.50 15.58
CA HIS A 170 16.56 23.28 14.49
C HIS A 170 17.52 24.46 14.23
N LEU A 171 18.07 24.51 13.03
CA LEU A 171 19.04 25.53 12.65
C LEU A 171 18.35 26.83 12.30
N GLU A 172 17.46 26.79 11.32
CA GLU A 172 16.71 27.92 10.83
C GLU A 172 15.49 27.55 10.00
N THR A 173 14.59 28.52 9.79
CA THR A 173 13.46 28.39 8.86
C THR A 173 13.55 29.47 7.80
N ILE A 174 13.61 29.07 6.54
CA ILE A 174 13.64 29.94 5.37
C ILE A 174 12.21 30.08 4.82
N SER A 175 11.78 31.32 4.55
CA SER A 175 10.53 31.58 3.82
C SER A 175 10.84 31.86 2.35
N VAL A 176 10.34 31.04 1.44
CA VAL A 176 10.61 31.14 0.01
C VAL A 176 9.38 31.63 -0.73
N GLY A 177 9.11 32.94 -0.61
CA GLY A 177 8.00 33.58 -1.32
C GLY A 177 6.61 33.10 -0.90
N SER A 178 5.65 33.15 -1.83
CA SER A 178 4.23 32.83 -1.61
C SER A 178 3.81 31.47 -2.17
N LYS A 179 4.69 30.79 -2.89
CA LYS A 179 4.43 29.47 -3.52
C LYS A 179 5.23 28.38 -2.81
N PRO A 180 4.63 27.22 -2.54
CA PRO A 180 5.34 26.14 -1.85
C PRO A 180 6.43 25.53 -2.72
N MET A 181 7.53 25.16 -2.07
CA MET A 181 8.55 24.29 -2.68
C MET A 181 8.11 22.84 -2.51
N VAL A 182 8.29 22.04 -3.56
CA VAL A 182 7.84 20.64 -3.59
C VAL A 182 8.99 19.64 -3.70
N THR A 183 10.18 20.14 -4.03
CA THR A 183 11.39 19.33 -4.16
C THR A 183 12.61 20.08 -3.66
N MET A 184 13.56 19.34 -3.14
CA MET A 184 14.84 19.84 -2.66
C MET A 184 15.95 18.82 -2.89
N SER A 185 17.17 19.32 -3.03
CA SER A 185 18.37 18.48 -2.95
C SER A 185 19.50 19.22 -2.25
N LEU A 186 20.29 18.49 -1.44
CA LEU A 186 21.43 18.98 -0.69
C LEU A 186 22.72 18.34 -1.21
N ALA A 187 23.77 19.12 -1.39
CA ALA A 187 25.10 18.62 -1.74
C ALA A 187 26.21 19.43 -1.07
N GLU A 188 27.37 18.81 -0.92
CA GLU A 188 28.58 19.54 -0.57
C GLU A 188 29.23 20.16 -1.81
N LEU A 189 29.71 21.38 -1.69
CA LEU A 189 30.39 22.07 -2.77
C LEU A 189 31.81 21.49 -2.99
N PRO A 190 32.21 21.28 -4.24
CA PRO A 190 33.53 20.71 -4.56
C PRO A 190 34.67 21.62 -4.14
N GLY A 191 35.73 21.07 -3.57
CA GLY A 191 36.91 21.82 -3.13
C GLY A 191 36.77 22.60 -1.83
N SER A 192 35.58 22.63 -1.23
CA SER A 192 35.34 23.20 0.10
C SER A 192 35.41 22.14 1.19
N TYR A 193 35.67 22.55 2.43
CA TYR A 193 35.67 21.68 3.60
C TYR A 193 34.36 21.87 4.39
N GLY A 194 33.23 21.40 3.84
CA GLY A 194 31.97 21.38 4.55
C GLY A 194 30.99 22.50 4.16
N ASP A 195 31.25 23.25 3.10
CA ASP A 195 30.24 24.15 2.54
C ASP A 195 29.17 23.34 1.80
N VAL A 196 27.92 23.72 2.00
CA VAL A 196 26.76 23.00 1.50
C VAL A 196 25.93 23.91 0.60
N VAL A 197 25.43 23.36 -0.51
CA VAL A 197 24.43 23.98 -1.38
C VAL A 197 23.10 23.27 -1.23
N LEU A 198 22.03 24.05 -1.09
CA LEU A 198 20.64 23.61 -1.10
C LEU A 198 19.97 24.14 -2.35
N ALA A 199 19.48 23.24 -3.20
CA ALA A 199 18.61 23.55 -4.32
C ALA A 199 17.15 23.29 -3.92
N MET A 200 16.27 24.24 -4.25
CA MET A 200 14.84 24.15 -3.99
C MET A 200 14.06 24.49 -5.25
N GLY A 201 13.00 23.74 -5.53
CA GLY A 201 12.13 23.95 -6.68
C GLY A 201 10.68 23.71 -6.35
N GLY A 202 9.79 24.38 -7.06
CA GLY A 202 8.37 24.29 -6.77
C GLY A 202 7.47 24.94 -7.82
N LEU A 203 6.37 25.52 -7.35
CA LEU A 203 5.28 26.03 -8.15
C LEU A 203 5.56 27.43 -8.76
N ASP A 204 6.72 27.97 -8.55
CA ASP A 204 7.15 29.26 -9.11
C ASP A 204 8.03 29.14 -10.36
N ASN A 205 8.28 27.92 -10.81
CA ASN A 205 9.05 27.58 -12.04
C ASN A 205 10.53 27.95 -11.95
N LYS A 206 11.04 28.25 -10.74
CA LYS A 206 12.43 28.63 -10.49
C LYS A 206 13.14 27.63 -9.61
N ILE A 207 14.45 27.50 -9.82
CA ILE A 207 15.32 26.80 -8.89
C ILE A 207 16.00 27.86 -8.02
N HIS A 208 15.75 27.81 -6.73
CA HIS A 208 16.40 28.67 -5.75
C HIS A 208 17.62 27.97 -5.18
N LEU A 209 18.78 28.59 -5.24
CA LEU A 209 20.01 28.08 -4.68
C LEU A 209 20.38 28.88 -3.43
N TYR A 210 20.61 28.17 -2.35
CA TYR A 210 21.10 28.69 -1.08
C TYR A 210 22.40 28.00 -0.74
N CYS A 211 23.35 28.75 -0.19
CA CYS A 211 24.65 28.21 0.22
C CYS A 211 24.87 28.50 1.69
N ARG A 212 25.54 27.55 2.34
CA ARG A 212 25.97 27.65 3.73
C ARG A 212 27.46 27.37 3.80
N GLU A 213 28.21 28.29 4.35
CA GLU A 213 29.57 28.05 4.84
C GLU A 213 29.50 27.24 6.13
N ARG A 214 30.57 26.54 6.45
CA ARG A 214 30.66 25.76 7.66
C ARG A 214 30.27 26.62 8.87
N ASP A 215 29.34 26.14 9.68
CA ASP A 215 28.80 26.76 10.92
C ASP A 215 28.07 28.11 10.72
N ALA A 216 27.83 28.55 9.48
CA ALA A 216 27.08 29.77 9.16
C ALA A 216 25.60 29.49 8.89
N LYS A 217 24.82 30.53 8.58
CA LYS A 217 23.43 30.40 8.10
C LYS A 217 23.40 30.19 6.58
N PHE A 218 22.30 29.65 6.11
CA PHE A 218 22.05 29.58 4.65
C PHE A 218 21.76 30.99 4.10
N VAL A 219 22.44 31.32 3.03
CA VAL A 219 22.28 32.60 2.33
C VAL A 219 21.81 32.32 0.92
N HIS A 220 20.81 33.10 0.46
CA HIS A 220 20.35 33.02 -0.92
C HIS A 220 21.48 33.37 -1.87
N ALA A 221 21.83 32.46 -2.77
CA ALA A 221 22.90 32.66 -3.74
C ALA A 221 22.40 33.15 -5.08
N CYS A 222 21.46 32.42 -5.70
CA CYS A 222 20.88 32.83 -6.99
C CYS A 222 19.60 32.06 -7.32
N GLU A 223 18.90 32.49 -8.38
CA GLU A 223 17.75 31.82 -8.99
C GLU A 223 18.08 31.38 -10.43
N LEU A 224 17.73 30.15 -10.78
CA LEU A 224 17.83 29.65 -12.15
C LEU A 224 16.43 29.66 -12.80
N LYS A 225 16.29 30.46 -13.86
CA LYS A 225 15.01 30.72 -14.55
C LYS A 225 15.01 30.05 -15.93
N ALA A 226 14.86 28.74 -15.97
CA ALA A 226 14.90 28.03 -17.23
C ALA A 226 13.68 27.16 -17.52
N HIS A 227 12.93 26.75 -16.49
CA HIS A 227 11.69 26.00 -16.66
C HIS A 227 10.50 26.92 -16.92
N THR A 228 9.59 26.46 -17.76
CA THR A 228 8.36 27.21 -18.11
C THR A 228 7.16 26.80 -17.27
N ASP A 229 7.27 25.69 -16.55
CA ASP A 229 6.24 25.14 -15.67
C ASP A 229 6.84 24.62 -14.36
N TRP A 230 6.01 24.07 -13.48
CA TRP A 230 6.37 23.64 -12.13
C TRP A 230 7.54 22.65 -12.12
N ILE A 231 8.50 22.88 -11.22
CA ILE A 231 9.63 22.01 -10.99
C ILE A 231 9.18 20.88 -10.05
N ARG A 232 9.41 19.63 -10.45
CA ARG A 232 8.92 18.45 -9.76
C ARG A 232 10.00 17.69 -9.02
N SER A 233 11.21 17.64 -9.53
CA SER A 233 12.31 16.95 -8.88
C SER A 233 13.64 17.63 -9.11
N LEU A 234 14.52 17.55 -8.13
CA LEU A 234 15.89 18.05 -8.13
C LEU A 234 16.79 16.96 -7.53
N ASP A 235 17.93 16.70 -8.15
CA ASP A 235 18.95 15.83 -7.56
C ASP A 235 20.36 16.25 -7.94
N PHE A 236 21.28 16.21 -6.96
CA PHE A 236 22.69 16.51 -7.12
C PHE A 236 23.54 15.25 -7.25
N THR A 237 24.60 15.33 -8.08
CA THR A 237 25.68 14.34 -8.06
C THR A 237 26.61 14.56 -6.86
N LEU A 238 27.44 13.55 -6.59
CA LEU A 238 28.69 13.76 -5.85
C LEU A 238 29.66 14.60 -6.70
N PRO A 239 30.70 15.20 -6.07
CA PRO A 239 31.75 15.86 -6.82
C PRO A 239 32.44 14.95 -7.84
N LEU A 240 32.29 15.25 -9.11
CA LEU A 240 32.80 14.49 -10.25
C LEU A 240 34.05 15.13 -10.82
N CYS A 241 35.05 14.33 -11.23
CA CYS A 241 36.16 14.80 -12.07
C CYS A 241 35.76 14.61 -13.53
N MET A 242 35.63 15.70 -14.28
CA MET A 242 35.32 15.70 -15.72
C MET A 242 36.58 15.98 -16.52
N ASN A 243 36.99 15.05 -17.37
CA ASN A 243 38.10 15.24 -18.35
C ASN A 243 39.43 15.82 -17.81
N GLY A 244 39.77 15.53 -16.52
CA GLY A 244 40.97 16.06 -15.89
C GLY A 244 40.88 17.50 -15.39
N GLU A 245 39.68 18.11 -15.45
CA GLU A 245 39.36 19.40 -14.84
C GLU A 245 39.10 19.27 -13.34
N ASP A 246 38.97 20.42 -12.65
CA ASP A 246 38.60 20.48 -11.25
C ASP A 246 37.25 19.80 -11.00
N LYS A 247 37.09 19.22 -9.80
CA LYS A 247 35.83 18.55 -9.42
C LYS A 247 34.65 19.52 -9.55
N CYS A 248 33.59 19.07 -10.21
CA CYS A 248 32.32 19.80 -10.33
C CYS A 248 31.17 18.93 -9.79
N ILE A 249 30.01 19.53 -9.52
CA ILE A 249 28.77 18.87 -9.25
C ILE A 249 27.76 19.16 -10.35
N LEU A 250 26.88 18.18 -10.64
CA LEU A 250 25.76 18.34 -11.55
C LEU A 250 24.48 18.36 -10.77
N LEU A 251 23.56 19.27 -11.15
CA LEU A 251 22.18 19.31 -10.66
C LEU A 251 21.26 18.94 -11.82
N ALA A 252 20.48 17.88 -11.65
CA ALA A 252 19.37 17.58 -12.55
C ALA A 252 18.08 18.23 -12.03
N SER A 253 17.29 18.79 -12.95
CA SER A 253 15.98 19.34 -12.64
C SER A 253 14.93 18.83 -13.64
N SER A 254 13.77 18.39 -13.16
CA SER A 254 12.64 17.98 -13.99
C SER A 254 11.42 18.87 -13.76
N SER A 255 10.57 18.97 -14.77
CA SER A 255 9.43 19.88 -14.74
C SER A 255 8.22 19.33 -15.47
N GLN A 256 7.07 19.95 -15.20
CA GLN A 256 5.85 19.76 -15.99
C GLN A 256 5.96 20.30 -17.42
N ASP A 257 7.00 21.08 -17.74
CA ASP A 257 7.32 21.49 -19.11
C ASP A 257 7.87 20.34 -19.97
N LYS A 258 7.85 19.07 -19.47
CA LYS A 258 8.33 17.84 -20.12
C LYS A 258 9.84 17.79 -20.32
N GLY A 259 10.55 18.83 -19.91
CA GLY A 259 12.00 18.96 -20.04
C GLY A 259 12.74 18.56 -18.77
N ILE A 260 13.96 18.04 -18.97
CA ILE A 260 14.93 17.82 -17.92
C ILE A 260 16.14 18.67 -18.24
N ARG A 261 16.66 19.39 -17.23
CA ARG A 261 17.86 20.22 -17.39
C ARG A 261 18.95 19.74 -16.47
N ILE A 262 20.18 19.74 -17.02
CA ILE A 262 21.39 19.41 -16.27
C ILE A 262 22.21 20.68 -16.15
N TRP A 263 22.49 21.07 -14.91
CA TRP A 263 23.26 22.25 -14.54
C TRP A 263 24.62 21.82 -14.00
N LYS A 264 25.69 22.43 -14.47
CA LYS A 264 27.07 22.21 -13.98
C LYS A 264 27.44 23.35 -13.02
N ILE A 265 27.90 22.99 -11.83
CA ILE A 265 28.44 23.91 -10.83
C ILE A 265 29.91 23.55 -10.65
N ALA A 266 30.81 24.44 -11.12
CA ALA A 266 32.25 24.22 -11.13
C ALA A 266 32.98 25.37 -10.43
N PRO A 267 34.10 25.11 -9.72
CA PRO A 267 34.93 26.16 -9.15
C PRO A 267 35.46 27.08 -10.27
N ARG A 268 35.50 28.39 -10.02
CA ARG A 268 36.09 29.35 -10.92
C ARG A 268 37.58 29.50 -10.57
N ASN A 269 38.48 29.02 -11.45
CA ASN A 269 39.90 29.19 -11.27
C ASN A 269 40.29 30.67 -11.47
N SER A 270 40.86 31.27 -10.43
CA SER A 270 41.32 32.66 -10.45
C SER A 270 42.50 32.93 -11.40
N SER A 271 42.98 31.93 -12.12
CA SER A 271 44.16 32.02 -13.01
C SER A 271 43.87 32.27 -14.49
N SER A 272 42.63 32.38 -14.92
CA SER A 272 42.31 32.89 -16.25
C SER A 272 42.25 34.44 -16.23
N SER A 273 43.41 35.07 -16.01
CA SER A 273 43.65 36.48 -16.38
C SER A 273 43.40 36.60 -17.88
N VAL A 274 42.52 37.51 -18.20
CA VAL A 274 42.35 38.03 -19.58
C VAL A 274 43.71 38.36 -20.14
N THR A 275 44.35 37.42 -20.84
CA THR A 275 45.44 37.73 -21.73
C THR A 275 44.85 38.16 -23.08
N ASP A 276 44.91 39.43 -23.35
CA ASP A 276 44.70 40.02 -24.66
C ASP A 276 45.31 39.15 -25.77
N MET A 277 44.48 38.50 -26.59
CA MET A 277 44.90 38.01 -27.91
C MET A 277 44.23 38.86 -28.95
N PRO A 278 45.04 39.30 -29.95
CA PRO A 278 44.56 40.20 -30.95
C PRO A 278 43.60 39.56 -31.93
N SER A 279 42.57 40.28 -32.25
CA SER A 279 41.54 40.04 -33.25
C SER A 279 42.07 39.36 -34.53
N LYS A 280 41.55 38.09 -34.74
CA LYS A 280 41.40 37.57 -36.11
C LYS A 280 39.90 37.42 -36.35
N GLU A 281 39.45 38.17 -37.33
CA GLU A 281 38.11 38.09 -37.88
C GLU A 281 37.76 36.64 -38.30
N GLY A 282 36.84 36.02 -37.65
CA GLY A 282 36.27 34.75 -38.06
C GLY A 282 34.89 34.62 -37.39
N ILE A 283 33.87 34.59 -38.24
CA ILE A 283 32.47 34.44 -37.91
C ILE A 283 32.29 33.23 -36.98
N GLY A 284 32.05 33.48 -35.72
CA GLY A 284 31.74 32.44 -34.72
C GLY A 284 30.81 33.00 -33.66
N LEU A 285 29.50 32.78 -33.82
CA LEU A 285 28.50 32.98 -32.80
C LEU A 285 28.76 32.06 -31.58
N THR A 286 29.51 32.55 -30.61
CA THR A 286 29.51 32.00 -29.25
C THR A 286 29.61 33.13 -28.27
N SER A 287 28.51 33.85 -28.09
CA SER A 287 28.34 34.62 -26.86
C SER A 287 28.10 33.60 -25.77
N TYR A 288 29.12 33.24 -24.99
CA TYR A 288 28.96 32.55 -23.71
C TYR A 288 28.14 33.50 -22.83
N ILE A 289 26.89 33.20 -22.64
CA ILE A 289 26.12 33.84 -21.58
C ILE A 289 26.75 33.34 -20.27
N GLU A 290 27.52 34.20 -19.60
CA GLU A 290 28.06 33.93 -18.28
C GLU A 290 26.88 33.62 -17.37
N GLY A 291 26.81 32.37 -16.87
CA GLY A 291 25.79 31.95 -15.93
C GLY A 291 25.97 32.62 -14.57
N PRO A 292 24.98 32.52 -13.67
CA PRO A 292 25.09 33.07 -12.32
C PRO A 292 26.27 32.44 -11.57
N THR A 293 26.87 33.23 -10.66
CA THR A 293 28.00 32.82 -9.85
C THR A 293 27.58 32.67 -8.39
N ILE A 294 28.05 31.63 -7.71
CA ILE A 294 27.93 31.42 -6.28
C ILE A 294 29.25 31.76 -5.62
N VAL A 295 29.23 32.50 -4.53
CA VAL A 295 30.42 32.80 -3.73
C VAL A 295 30.22 32.25 -2.32
N THR A 296 31.17 31.43 -1.84
CA THR A 296 31.25 30.91 -0.46
C THR A 296 32.68 31.11 0.03
N GLY A 297 32.84 31.92 1.06
CA GLY A 297 34.15 32.26 1.64
C GLY A 297 35.16 32.72 0.61
N CYS A 298 36.20 31.94 0.38
CA CYS A 298 37.26 32.24 -0.58
C CYS A 298 37.06 31.62 -1.97
N LEU A 299 36.01 30.81 -2.13
CA LEU A 299 35.74 30.08 -3.38
C LEU A 299 34.54 30.69 -4.14
N SER A 300 34.67 30.74 -5.42
CA SER A 300 33.58 31.11 -6.33
C SER A 300 33.29 29.98 -7.30
N TYR A 301 32.00 29.77 -7.56
CA TYR A 301 31.54 28.70 -8.45
C TYR A 301 30.71 29.31 -9.56
N GLN A 302 30.95 28.86 -10.78
CA GLN A 302 30.13 29.23 -11.93
C GLN A 302 29.10 28.19 -12.22
N ILE A 303 27.87 28.61 -12.51
CA ILE A 303 26.78 27.75 -12.92
C ILE A 303 26.56 27.89 -14.42
N SER A 304 26.51 26.79 -15.12
CA SER A 304 26.20 26.73 -16.55
C SER A 304 25.14 25.67 -16.82
N LEU A 305 24.31 25.88 -17.85
CA LEU A 305 23.44 24.85 -18.37
C LEU A 305 24.27 23.88 -19.21
N GLU A 306 24.44 22.65 -18.74
CA GLU A 306 25.19 21.60 -19.40
C GLU A 306 24.39 20.96 -20.53
N SER A 307 23.12 20.62 -20.27
CA SER A 307 22.27 19.95 -21.23
C SER A 307 20.77 20.16 -20.96
N LEU A 308 19.99 20.08 -22.03
CA LEU A 308 18.54 20.00 -22.03
C LEU A 308 18.14 18.65 -22.64
N LEU A 309 17.48 17.80 -21.85
CA LEU A 309 17.01 16.49 -22.28
C LEU A 309 15.53 16.58 -22.63
N ILE A 310 15.21 16.17 -23.85
CA ILE A 310 13.86 16.14 -24.41
C ILE A 310 13.59 14.72 -24.90
N GLY A 311 12.46 14.14 -24.53
CA GLY A 311 12.09 12.78 -24.94
C GLY A 311 10.81 12.31 -24.29
N HIS A 312 10.47 12.80 -23.10
CA HIS A 312 9.19 12.51 -22.48
C HIS A 312 8.03 13.25 -23.14
N GLU A 313 6.90 12.58 -23.28
CA GLU A 313 5.68 13.12 -23.92
C GLU A 313 4.76 13.83 -22.93
N ASP A 314 4.97 13.65 -21.62
CA ASP A 314 4.17 14.25 -20.55
C ASP A 314 5.06 14.71 -19.38
N TRP A 315 4.46 15.22 -18.30
CA TRP A 315 5.09 15.77 -17.12
C TRP A 315 6.15 14.83 -16.54
N VAL A 316 7.36 15.34 -16.33
CA VAL A 316 8.43 14.58 -15.69
C VAL A 316 8.41 14.84 -14.19
N TYR A 317 8.02 13.83 -13.42
CA TYR A 317 7.84 13.97 -11.99
C TYR A 317 9.09 13.71 -11.15
N SER A 318 10.02 12.89 -11.64
CA SER A 318 11.19 12.48 -10.87
C SER A 318 12.43 12.40 -11.74
N VAL A 319 13.56 12.83 -11.16
CA VAL A 319 14.90 12.58 -11.66
C VAL A 319 15.78 12.13 -10.49
N GLU A 320 16.64 11.13 -10.73
CA GLU A 320 17.57 10.60 -9.75
C GLU A 320 18.86 10.15 -10.41
N TRP A 321 20.00 10.62 -9.89
CA TRP A 321 21.30 10.18 -10.36
C TRP A 321 21.60 8.75 -9.94
N HIS A 322 22.32 8.03 -10.80
CA HIS A 322 22.82 6.70 -10.47
C HIS A 322 23.60 6.75 -9.14
N PRO A 323 23.39 5.81 -8.22
CA PRO A 323 24.11 5.78 -6.95
C PRO A 323 25.62 5.61 -7.18
N PRO A 324 26.44 6.07 -6.23
CA PRO A 324 27.87 5.88 -6.31
C PRO A 324 28.23 4.39 -6.18
N ILE A 325 29.22 3.97 -6.98
CA ILE A 325 29.78 2.62 -6.95
C ILE A 325 31.09 2.69 -6.17
N TYR A 326 31.21 1.82 -5.18
CA TYR A 326 32.40 1.71 -4.34
C TYR A 326 33.28 0.56 -4.85
N GLY A 327 34.52 0.90 -5.26
CA GLY A 327 35.52 -0.06 -5.67
C GLY A 327 36.38 -0.57 -4.51
N GLU A 328 37.22 -1.56 -4.78
CA GLU A 328 38.26 -2.00 -3.83
C GLU A 328 39.26 -0.85 -3.56
N GLY A 329 39.53 -0.54 -2.30
CA GLY A 329 40.47 0.53 -1.89
C GLY A 329 39.85 1.91 -1.72
N SER A 330 38.59 2.02 -1.28
CA SER A 330 37.91 3.30 -0.93
C SER A 330 37.74 4.30 -2.10
N THR A 331 37.88 3.85 -3.33
CA THR A 331 37.58 4.69 -4.50
C THR A 331 36.06 4.72 -4.72
N CYS A 332 35.49 5.92 -4.66
CA CYS A 332 34.07 6.15 -4.96
C CYS A 332 33.95 6.76 -6.35
N HIS A 333 33.19 6.11 -7.22
CA HIS A 333 32.88 6.61 -8.56
C HIS A 333 31.37 6.65 -8.75
N GLN A 334 30.85 7.77 -9.23
CA GLN A 334 29.44 7.89 -9.59
C GLN A 334 29.31 7.93 -11.11
N PRO A 335 28.62 6.94 -11.73
CA PRO A 335 28.33 6.98 -13.15
C PRO A 335 27.50 8.21 -13.53
N GLN A 336 27.80 8.83 -14.67
CA GLN A 336 26.95 9.88 -15.23
C GLN A 336 25.73 9.25 -15.92
N SER A 337 24.80 8.76 -15.11
CA SER A 337 23.57 8.14 -15.55
C SER A 337 22.41 8.72 -14.75
N LEU A 338 21.42 9.26 -15.44
CA LEU A 338 20.26 9.89 -14.85
C LEU A 338 19.02 9.07 -15.17
N LEU A 339 18.26 8.70 -14.15
CA LEU A 339 16.94 8.10 -14.29
C LEU A 339 15.88 9.19 -14.24
N SER A 340 14.90 9.12 -15.13
CA SER A 340 13.70 9.98 -15.10
C SER A 340 12.42 9.15 -15.14
N ALA A 341 11.36 9.65 -14.49
CA ALA A 341 10.03 9.03 -14.50
C ALA A 341 8.96 10.07 -14.85
N SER A 342 7.99 9.68 -15.68
CA SER A 342 7.01 10.60 -16.26
C SER A 342 5.57 10.07 -16.20
N MET A 343 4.63 11.01 -16.34
CA MET A 343 3.20 10.71 -16.53
C MET A 343 2.91 10.07 -17.89
N ASP A 344 3.85 10.10 -18.85
CA ASP A 344 3.76 9.36 -20.11
C ASP A 344 3.89 7.83 -19.94
N LYS A 345 3.98 7.34 -18.70
CA LYS A 345 4.08 5.92 -18.31
C LYS A 345 5.43 5.30 -18.60
N THR A 346 6.47 6.12 -18.85
CA THR A 346 7.82 5.66 -19.11
C THR A 346 8.80 6.09 -18.05
N MET A 347 9.82 5.28 -17.84
CA MET A 347 11.07 5.68 -17.22
C MET A 347 12.19 5.62 -18.27
N MET A 348 13.06 6.61 -18.26
CA MET A 348 14.18 6.73 -19.18
C MET A 348 15.49 6.83 -18.42
N ILE A 349 16.54 6.17 -18.96
CA ILE A 349 17.91 6.30 -18.47
C ILE A 349 18.71 7.08 -19.49
N TRP A 350 19.29 8.20 -19.05
CA TRP A 350 20.06 9.12 -19.85
C TRP A 350 21.54 9.02 -19.50
N GLN A 351 22.40 9.00 -20.54
CA GLN A 351 23.85 9.00 -20.36
C GLN A 351 24.51 9.85 -21.45
N PRO A 352 25.67 10.50 -21.16
CA PRO A 352 26.45 11.18 -22.19
C PRO A 352 27.16 10.14 -23.07
N GLU A 353 27.07 10.34 -24.36
CA GLU A 353 27.85 9.54 -25.33
C GLU A 353 29.35 9.81 -25.16
N LYS A 354 30.14 8.74 -25.03
CA LYS A 354 31.58 8.86 -24.73
C LYS A 354 32.42 9.68 -25.74
N LYS A 355 31.96 9.76 -27.01
CA LYS A 355 32.68 10.45 -28.06
C LYS A 355 32.30 11.93 -28.22
N THR A 356 31.02 12.23 -28.12
CA THR A 356 30.46 13.55 -28.39
C THR A 356 30.14 14.34 -27.11
N GLY A 357 30.00 13.67 -25.96
CA GLY A 357 29.50 14.25 -24.71
C GLY A 357 28.02 14.59 -24.74
N LEU A 358 27.28 14.28 -25.82
CA LEU A 358 25.87 14.57 -25.94
C LEU A 358 25.06 13.58 -25.10
N TRP A 359 24.12 14.08 -24.33
CA TRP A 359 23.21 13.26 -23.51
C TRP A 359 22.17 12.58 -24.39
N MET A 360 22.05 11.26 -24.23
CA MET A 360 21.14 10.44 -25.02
C MET A 360 20.32 9.53 -24.08
N ASN A 361 19.07 9.27 -24.47
CA ASN A 361 18.27 8.21 -23.87
C ASN A 361 18.81 6.86 -24.35
N ILE A 362 19.29 6.03 -23.42
CA ILE A 362 19.84 4.70 -23.72
C ILE A 362 18.89 3.56 -23.37
N VAL A 363 17.96 3.78 -22.46
CA VAL A 363 16.98 2.79 -22.01
C VAL A 363 15.66 3.47 -21.75
N THR A 364 14.59 2.88 -22.27
CA THR A 364 13.21 3.23 -21.94
C THR A 364 12.51 1.97 -21.44
N VAL A 365 11.88 2.04 -20.25
CA VAL A 365 11.05 0.99 -19.69
C VAL A 365 9.67 1.57 -19.34
N GLY A 366 8.66 0.71 -19.32
CA GLY A 366 7.26 1.09 -19.15
C GLY A 366 6.48 0.98 -20.44
N GLU A 367 5.32 1.58 -20.54
CA GLU A 367 4.43 1.63 -21.73
C GLU A 367 3.87 0.26 -22.20
N LEU A 368 4.04 -0.77 -21.40
CA LEU A 368 3.69 -2.13 -21.81
C LEU A 368 2.18 -2.42 -21.85
N ASN A 369 1.34 -1.52 -21.32
CA ASN A 369 -0.10 -1.71 -21.32
C ASN A 369 -0.87 -0.38 -21.35
N HIS A 370 -1.96 -0.33 -22.09
CA HIS A 370 -2.92 0.79 -22.15
C HIS A 370 -3.53 1.17 -20.79
N SER A 371 -3.29 0.39 -19.79
CA SER A 371 -3.85 0.47 -18.46
C SER A 371 -2.94 1.09 -17.41
N ALA A 372 -1.65 1.14 -17.62
CA ALA A 372 -0.74 1.74 -16.67
C ALA A 372 -1.02 3.25 -16.57
N LEU A 373 -1.28 3.73 -15.37
CA LEU A 373 -1.30 5.16 -15.05
C LEU A 373 0.15 5.65 -14.94
N GLY A 374 0.39 6.94 -15.20
CA GLY A 374 1.74 7.53 -15.21
C GLY A 374 2.51 7.37 -13.89
N PHE A 375 3.81 7.56 -13.95
CA PHE A 375 4.72 7.39 -12.81
C PHE A 375 4.95 8.71 -12.08
N TYR A 376 4.89 8.63 -10.73
CA TYR A 376 5.22 9.74 -9.82
C TYR A 376 6.68 9.76 -9.39
N GLY A 377 7.36 8.63 -9.38
CA GLY A 377 8.75 8.55 -8.97
C GLY A 377 9.48 7.37 -9.59
N GLY A 378 10.76 7.55 -9.83
CA GLY A 378 11.69 6.50 -10.25
C GLY A 378 12.91 6.51 -9.33
N HIS A 379 13.32 5.36 -8.82
CA HIS A 379 14.37 5.21 -7.83
C HIS A 379 15.37 4.12 -8.24
N TRP A 380 16.65 4.43 -8.09
CA TRP A 380 17.70 3.43 -8.21
C TRP A 380 17.83 2.59 -6.94
N ASN A 381 18.08 1.28 -7.10
CA ASN A 381 18.59 0.54 -5.97
C ASN A 381 20.07 0.92 -5.67
N PRO A 382 20.56 0.67 -4.45
CA PRO A 382 21.89 1.12 -4.03
C PRO A 382 23.06 0.61 -4.88
N ASP A 383 22.92 -0.50 -5.60
CA ASP A 383 23.95 -1.06 -6.47
C ASP A 383 23.77 -0.69 -7.95
N GLY A 384 22.74 0.07 -8.31
CA GLY A 384 22.47 0.51 -9.67
C GLY A 384 21.97 -0.58 -10.64
N THR A 385 21.66 -1.78 -10.15
CA THR A 385 21.21 -2.91 -10.98
C THR A 385 19.71 -3.02 -11.15
N SER A 386 18.94 -2.26 -10.38
CA SER A 386 17.48 -2.26 -10.42
C SER A 386 16.91 -0.85 -10.33
N ILE A 387 15.75 -0.65 -10.94
CA ILE A 387 14.99 0.59 -10.89
C ILE A 387 13.56 0.28 -10.46
N LEU A 388 13.05 1.09 -9.54
CA LEU A 388 11.70 0.99 -9.00
C LEU A 388 10.92 2.23 -9.38
N SER A 389 9.69 2.06 -9.87
CA SER A 389 8.74 3.17 -9.95
C SER A 389 7.53 2.95 -9.06
N HIS A 390 6.90 4.04 -8.67
CA HIS A 390 5.56 4.06 -8.11
C HIS A 390 4.66 4.94 -8.97
N GLY A 391 3.45 4.49 -9.20
CA GLY A 391 2.54 5.11 -10.15
C GLY A 391 1.38 5.86 -9.51
N TYR A 392 0.65 6.60 -10.33
CA TYR A 392 -0.60 7.27 -9.97
C TYR A 392 -1.66 6.31 -9.40
N GLY A 393 -1.61 5.02 -9.77
CA GLY A 393 -2.49 3.96 -9.25
C GLY A 393 -2.07 3.40 -7.89
N GLY A 394 -1.02 3.91 -7.23
CA GLY A 394 -0.52 3.37 -5.96
C GLY A 394 0.21 2.03 -6.08
N ALA A 395 0.50 1.58 -7.28
CA ALA A 395 1.22 0.35 -7.58
C ALA A 395 2.72 0.59 -7.78
N PHE A 396 3.50 -0.45 -7.54
CA PHE A 396 4.93 -0.48 -7.80
C PHE A 396 5.24 -1.24 -9.09
N HIS A 397 6.31 -0.82 -9.75
CA HIS A 397 6.92 -1.54 -10.87
C HIS A 397 8.42 -1.59 -10.65
N LEU A 398 9.01 -2.76 -10.76
CA LEU A 398 10.42 -3.01 -10.51
C LEU A 398 11.04 -3.68 -11.74
N TRP A 399 12.13 -3.12 -12.25
CA TRP A 399 12.93 -3.74 -13.31
C TRP A 399 14.35 -3.98 -12.82
N ARG A 400 14.92 -5.09 -13.26
CA ARG A 400 16.29 -5.46 -12.97
C ARG A 400 17.05 -5.71 -14.26
N THR A 401 18.30 -5.20 -14.34
CA THR A 401 19.20 -5.51 -15.45
C THR A 401 19.76 -6.92 -15.30
N THR A 402 19.88 -7.62 -16.42
CA THR A 402 20.48 -8.95 -16.46
C THR A 402 21.76 -8.89 -17.29
N SER A 403 22.87 -9.33 -16.71
CA SER A 403 24.16 -9.45 -17.39
C SER A 403 24.15 -10.45 -18.55
N ALA A 404 23.17 -11.35 -18.61
CA ALA A 404 23.06 -12.39 -19.62
C ALA A 404 22.46 -11.94 -20.96
N ASN A 405 21.69 -10.85 -21.00
CA ASN A 405 20.92 -10.42 -22.17
C ASN A 405 21.29 -9.01 -22.61
N MET A 406 22.55 -8.75 -23.00
CA MET A 406 22.93 -7.50 -23.70
C MET A 406 22.33 -6.20 -23.14
N GLY A 407 22.14 -6.12 -21.80
CA GLY A 407 21.63 -4.91 -21.16
C GLY A 407 20.09 -4.78 -21.13
N GLY A 408 19.34 -5.87 -21.28
CA GLY A 408 17.87 -5.84 -21.14
C GLY A 408 17.43 -5.63 -19.68
N TRP A 409 16.36 -4.85 -19.48
CA TRP A 409 15.70 -4.65 -18.20
C TRP A 409 14.46 -5.56 -18.12
N LEU A 410 14.40 -6.43 -17.12
CA LEU A 410 13.31 -7.37 -16.94
C LEU A 410 12.42 -6.97 -15.77
N PRO A 411 11.09 -7.00 -15.93
CA PRO A 411 10.16 -6.73 -14.84
C PRO A 411 10.28 -7.77 -13.74
N GLN A 412 10.15 -7.34 -12.50
CA GLN A 412 10.27 -8.16 -11.30
C GLN A 412 8.98 -8.13 -10.48
N LYS A 413 8.81 -9.13 -9.60
CA LYS A 413 7.71 -9.19 -8.64
C LYS A 413 7.82 -8.07 -7.62
N VAL A 414 6.68 -7.47 -7.29
CA VAL A 414 6.53 -6.40 -6.30
C VAL A 414 5.38 -6.71 -5.36
N PRO A 415 5.37 -6.17 -4.14
CA PRO A 415 4.19 -6.25 -3.32
C PRO A 415 3.07 -5.42 -3.96
N SER A 416 1.87 -5.93 -3.88
CA SER A 416 0.65 -5.24 -4.29
C SER A 416 -0.24 -4.98 -3.08
N GLY A 417 -1.20 -4.09 -3.21
CA GLY A 417 -2.16 -3.78 -2.15
C GLY A 417 -3.13 -2.68 -2.55
N HIS A 418 -4.17 -2.53 -1.75
CA HIS A 418 -5.11 -1.44 -1.91
C HIS A 418 -4.46 -0.08 -1.64
N PHE A 419 -4.86 0.94 -2.37
CA PHE A 419 -4.36 2.31 -2.19
C PHE A 419 -5.43 3.27 -1.62
N ALA A 420 -6.50 2.71 -1.10
CA ALA A 420 -7.49 3.36 -0.25
C ALA A 420 -7.97 2.38 0.82
N SER A 421 -8.85 2.83 1.72
CA SER A 421 -9.38 2.01 2.82
C SER A 421 -9.90 0.66 2.34
N VAL A 422 -9.44 -0.43 2.95
CA VAL A 422 -9.98 -1.78 2.73
C VAL A 422 -11.20 -1.95 3.63
N THR A 423 -12.35 -2.16 3.02
CA THR A 423 -13.65 -2.13 3.73
C THR A 423 -14.12 -3.48 4.21
N ASP A 424 -13.84 -4.53 3.44
CA ASP A 424 -14.31 -5.87 3.76
C ASP A 424 -13.37 -6.96 3.24
N ILE A 425 -13.41 -8.13 3.89
CA ILE A 425 -12.65 -9.33 3.52
C ILE A 425 -13.49 -10.58 3.68
N ALA A 426 -13.26 -11.58 2.84
CA ALA A 426 -13.89 -12.88 2.93
C ALA A 426 -12.93 -13.99 2.49
N TRP A 427 -12.86 -15.08 3.27
CA TRP A 427 -12.14 -16.28 2.86
C TRP A 427 -12.95 -17.12 1.88
N ALA A 428 -12.28 -17.75 0.95
CA ALA A 428 -12.85 -18.84 0.18
C ALA A 428 -13.29 -19.97 1.14
N ARG A 429 -14.22 -20.83 0.70
CA ARG A 429 -14.84 -21.87 1.54
C ARG A 429 -13.85 -22.75 2.28
N SER A 430 -12.84 -23.27 1.60
CA SER A 430 -11.80 -24.13 2.20
C SER A 430 -10.52 -23.35 2.55
N GLY A 431 -10.58 -22.00 2.49
CA GLY A 431 -9.49 -21.14 2.88
C GLY A 431 -8.36 -21.01 1.84
N GLU A 432 -8.59 -21.34 0.58
CA GLU A 432 -7.57 -21.35 -0.48
C GLU A 432 -7.05 -19.95 -0.81
N TYR A 433 -7.94 -18.96 -0.73
CA TYR A 433 -7.61 -17.56 -0.98
C TYR A 433 -8.41 -16.61 -0.10
N LEU A 434 -7.89 -15.42 0.05
CA LEU A 434 -8.52 -14.29 0.71
C LEU A 434 -8.98 -13.28 -0.33
N LEU A 435 -10.28 -12.97 -0.35
CA LEU A 435 -10.90 -11.94 -1.16
C LEU A 435 -10.98 -10.64 -0.34
N THR A 436 -10.62 -9.51 -0.94
CA THR A 436 -10.61 -8.20 -0.29
C THR A 436 -11.20 -7.13 -1.19
N VAL A 437 -11.90 -6.16 -0.63
CA VAL A 437 -12.49 -5.03 -1.36
C VAL A 437 -12.22 -3.73 -0.65
N GLY A 438 -12.18 -2.64 -1.41
CA GLY A 438 -11.87 -1.33 -0.84
C GLY A 438 -12.42 -0.14 -1.61
N HIS A 439 -12.21 1.03 -1.04
CA HIS A 439 -12.55 2.33 -1.63
C HIS A 439 -11.64 2.71 -2.80
N ASP A 440 -10.64 1.90 -3.12
CA ASP A 440 -9.87 2.01 -4.36
C ASP A 440 -10.61 1.44 -5.57
N GLN A 441 -11.88 1.06 -5.40
CA GLN A 441 -12.76 0.55 -6.44
C GLN A 441 -12.30 -0.81 -7.00
N THR A 442 -11.45 -1.52 -6.27
CA THR A 442 -10.95 -2.84 -6.68
C THR A 442 -11.37 -3.94 -5.72
N CYS A 443 -11.59 -5.11 -6.27
CA CYS A 443 -11.60 -6.37 -5.56
C CYS A 443 -10.30 -7.11 -5.86
N ARG A 444 -9.63 -7.65 -4.85
CA ARG A 444 -8.33 -8.35 -4.98
C ARG A 444 -8.36 -9.70 -4.30
N ILE A 445 -7.64 -10.65 -4.87
CA ILE A 445 -7.49 -12.00 -4.33
C ILE A 445 -6.04 -12.25 -3.97
N PHE A 446 -5.81 -12.62 -2.71
CA PHE A 446 -4.51 -13.02 -2.20
C PHE A 446 -4.50 -14.51 -1.85
N ALA A 447 -3.43 -15.20 -2.20
CA ALA A 447 -3.26 -16.63 -1.88
C ALA A 447 -1.80 -16.98 -1.61
N PRO A 448 -1.53 -18.04 -0.82
CA PRO A 448 -0.20 -18.58 -0.69
C PRO A 448 0.23 -19.25 -2.00
N TRP A 449 1.46 -19.00 -2.43
CA TRP A 449 2.08 -19.61 -3.58
C TRP A 449 3.17 -20.57 -3.13
N HIS A 450 2.99 -21.84 -3.42
CA HIS A 450 3.92 -22.92 -3.05
C HIS A 450 4.87 -23.20 -4.21
N THR A 451 6.17 -23.08 -3.98
CA THR A 451 7.20 -23.48 -4.94
C THR A 451 7.70 -24.89 -4.61
N SER A 452 7.94 -25.70 -5.64
CA SER A 452 8.34 -27.12 -5.49
C SER A 452 9.65 -27.34 -4.72
N SER A 453 10.39 -26.29 -4.43
CA SER A 453 11.70 -26.34 -3.77
C SER A 453 11.68 -25.99 -2.27
N SER A 454 10.55 -25.57 -1.73
CA SER A 454 10.45 -25.20 -0.32
C SER A 454 9.46 -26.10 0.42
N GLU A 455 9.97 -26.88 1.39
CA GLU A 455 9.16 -27.59 2.40
C GLU A 455 8.47 -26.61 3.36
N ASN A 456 8.69 -25.30 3.21
CA ASN A 456 8.16 -24.24 4.07
C ASN A 456 6.85 -23.66 3.53
N GLU A 457 6.09 -23.04 4.42
CA GLU A 457 4.85 -22.29 4.16
C GLU A 457 5.00 -21.40 2.92
N GLY A 458 4.06 -21.51 1.96
CA GLY A 458 4.10 -20.75 0.70
C GLY A 458 4.13 -19.23 0.91
N THR A 459 4.66 -18.50 -0.06
CA THR A 459 4.69 -17.04 -0.02
C THR A 459 3.36 -16.46 -0.49
N TRP A 460 2.81 -15.47 0.24
CA TRP A 460 1.55 -14.82 -0.11
C TRP A 460 1.73 -13.81 -1.24
N HIS A 461 0.83 -13.84 -2.23
CA HIS A 461 0.81 -12.92 -3.37
C HIS A 461 -0.62 -12.57 -3.78
N GLU A 462 -0.81 -11.41 -4.39
CA GLU A 462 -2.02 -11.12 -5.15
C GLU A 462 -1.99 -12.01 -6.40
N ILE A 463 -3.04 -12.79 -6.64
CA ILE A 463 -3.12 -13.73 -7.77
C ILE A 463 -4.18 -13.34 -8.77
N ALA A 464 -5.09 -12.46 -8.40
CA ALA A 464 -6.12 -11.93 -9.30
C ALA A 464 -6.71 -10.61 -8.78
N ARG A 465 -7.21 -9.82 -9.72
CA ARG A 465 -7.98 -8.61 -9.50
C ARG A 465 -9.34 -8.77 -10.17
N PRO A 466 -10.27 -9.57 -9.55
CA PRO A 466 -11.48 -10.03 -10.21
C PRO A 466 -12.44 -8.92 -10.61
N GLN A 467 -12.47 -7.81 -9.89
CA GLN A 467 -13.36 -6.68 -10.17
C GLN A 467 -12.62 -5.36 -10.09
N VAL A 468 -12.82 -4.53 -11.12
CA VAL A 468 -12.52 -3.10 -11.11
C VAL A 468 -13.84 -2.37 -11.34
N HIS A 469 -14.20 -1.47 -10.42
CA HIS A 469 -15.51 -0.81 -10.38
C HIS A 469 -15.38 0.70 -10.58
N GLY A 470 -16.47 1.37 -10.96
CA GLY A 470 -16.53 2.83 -11.04
C GLY A 470 -16.93 3.52 -9.73
N HIS A 471 -17.26 2.75 -8.69
CA HIS A 471 -17.66 3.24 -7.36
C HIS A 471 -16.92 2.48 -6.28
N ASP A 472 -16.80 3.11 -5.11
CA ASP A 472 -16.17 2.53 -3.93
C ASP A 472 -16.92 1.26 -3.50
N ILE A 473 -16.17 0.16 -3.28
CA ILE A 473 -16.76 -1.12 -2.89
C ILE A 473 -16.79 -1.20 -1.37
N ASN A 474 -17.98 -1.42 -0.81
CA ASN A 474 -18.19 -1.39 0.64
C ASN A 474 -18.16 -2.77 1.30
N CYS A 475 -18.61 -3.80 0.60
CA CYS A 475 -18.77 -5.13 1.20
C CYS A 475 -18.65 -6.24 0.15
N VAL A 476 -18.29 -7.43 0.64
CA VAL A 476 -18.15 -8.63 -0.17
C VAL A 476 -18.56 -9.86 0.62
N ALA A 477 -19.15 -10.85 -0.06
CA ALA A 477 -19.39 -12.16 0.50
C ALA A 477 -19.07 -13.24 -0.53
N VAL A 478 -18.35 -14.29 -0.12
CA VAL A 478 -18.09 -15.47 -0.94
C VAL A 478 -19.32 -16.38 -0.89
N ILE A 479 -19.80 -16.79 -2.05
CA ILE A 479 -20.90 -17.75 -2.17
C ILE A 479 -20.31 -19.15 -2.01
N GLN A 480 -20.66 -19.80 -0.91
CA GLN A 480 -20.09 -21.08 -0.46
C GLN A 480 -20.67 -22.31 -1.20
N ASP A 481 -20.90 -22.18 -2.52
CA ASP A 481 -21.49 -23.23 -3.33
C ASP A 481 -20.46 -24.30 -3.71
N ALA A 482 -20.83 -25.56 -3.65
CA ALA A 482 -19.94 -26.68 -3.95
C ALA A 482 -19.58 -26.73 -5.45
N GLY A 483 -18.29 -26.60 -5.76
CA GLY A 483 -17.76 -26.68 -7.13
C GLY A 483 -17.82 -25.38 -7.94
N ASN A 484 -18.46 -24.32 -7.42
CA ASN A 484 -18.50 -23.02 -8.08
C ASN A 484 -17.82 -21.96 -7.21
N TYR A 485 -16.82 -21.28 -7.79
CA TYR A 485 -16.16 -20.17 -7.12
C TYR A 485 -16.87 -18.88 -7.53
N ARG A 486 -17.69 -18.35 -6.63
CA ARG A 486 -18.49 -17.14 -6.85
C ARG A 486 -18.39 -16.19 -5.68
N PHE A 487 -18.53 -14.92 -5.93
CA PHE A 487 -18.70 -13.92 -4.88
C PHE A 487 -19.74 -12.87 -5.28
N VAL A 488 -20.28 -12.19 -4.29
CA VAL A 488 -21.17 -11.03 -4.46
C VAL A 488 -20.50 -9.82 -3.83
N SER A 489 -20.49 -8.68 -4.54
CA SER A 489 -19.99 -7.39 -4.06
C SER A 489 -21.08 -6.35 -4.01
N GLY A 490 -20.96 -5.41 -3.07
CA GLY A 490 -21.81 -4.22 -2.95
C GLY A 490 -20.94 -2.98 -2.89
N ALA A 491 -21.31 -1.98 -3.70
CA ALA A 491 -20.58 -0.74 -3.84
C ALA A 491 -21.48 0.47 -3.51
N ASP A 492 -20.96 1.68 -3.66
CA ASP A 492 -21.73 2.93 -3.59
C ASP A 492 -22.68 3.05 -4.80
N GLU A 493 -23.39 1.95 -5.06
CA GLU A 493 -24.48 1.82 -6.02
C GLU A 493 -25.62 1.01 -5.42
N LYS A 494 -26.78 1.03 -6.09
CA LYS A 494 -28.01 0.37 -5.61
C LYS A 494 -28.12 -1.11 -5.99
N VAL A 495 -27.07 -1.66 -6.55
CA VAL A 495 -27.05 -2.99 -7.15
C VAL A 495 -25.95 -3.82 -6.51
N SER A 496 -26.26 -5.06 -6.14
CA SER A 496 -25.21 -6.04 -5.79
C SER A 496 -24.84 -6.83 -7.04
N ARG A 497 -23.56 -7.08 -7.26
CA ARG A 497 -23.04 -7.76 -8.45
C ARG A 497 -22.46 -9.10 -8.09
N VAL A 498 -22.76 -10.11 -8.86
CA VAL A 498 -22.28 -11.48 -8.70
C VAL A 498 -21.25 -11.79 -9.78
N PHE A 499 -20.11 -12.32 -9.35
CA PHE A 499 -19.00 -12.72 -10.22
C PHE A 499 -18.72 -14.20 -10.10
N GLU A 500 -18.29 -14.81 -11.19
CA GLU A 500 -17.94 -16.23 -11.27
C GLU A 500 -16.51 -16.41 -11.74
N ALA A 501 -15.78 -17.34 -11.11
CA ALA A 501 -14.38 -17.57 -11.41
C ALA A 501 -14.19 -18.13 -12.82
N PRO A 502 -13.36 -17.48 -13.65
CA PRO A 502 -13.06 -18.00 -14.98
C PRO A 502 -11.99 -19.10 -14.93
N LEU A 503 -11.92 -19.87 -16.04
CA LEU A 503 -10.96 -20.96 -16.17
C LEU A 503 -9.49 -20.53 -15.97
N SER A 504 -9.12 -19.33 -16.42
CA SER A 504 -7.77 -18.79 -16.24
C SER A 504 -7.41 -18.68 -14.76
N PHE A 505 -8.34 -18.20 -13.93
CA PHE A 505 -8.15 -18.09 -12.48
C PHE A 505 -8.03 -19.47 -11.81
N LEU A 506 -8.92 -20.42 -12.17
CA LEU A 506 -8.87 -21.77 -11.60
C LEU A 506 -7.54 -22.48 -11.90
N LYS A 507 -7.03 -22.33 -13.13
CA LYS A 507 -5.71 -22.84 -13.51
C LYS A 507 -4.57 -22.15 -12.74
N THR A 508 -4.65 -20.83 -12.55
CA THR A 508 -3.69 -20.05 -11.75
C THR A 508 -3.68 -20.52 -10.30
N LEU A 509 -4.86 -20.69 -9.68
CA LEU A 509 -5.00 -21.18 -8.32
C LEU A 509 -4.43 -22.61 -8.16
N ASN A 510 -4.63 -23.48 -9.14
CA ASN A 510 -4.02 -24.80 -9.17
C ASN A 510 -2.48 -24.72 -9.28
N SER A 511 -1.95 -23.80 -10.10
CA SER A 511 -0.50 -23.56 -10.21
C SER A 511 0.11 -23.03 -8.91
N ALA A 512 -0.67 -22.28 -8.11
CA ALA A 512 -0.23 -21.79 -6.80
C ALA A 512 -0.11 -22.92 -5.74
N GLY A 513 -0.47 -24.17 -6.09
CA GLY A 513 -0.32 -25.33 -5.20
C GLY A 513 -1.56 -25.66 -4.37
N SER A 514 -2.72 -25.12 -4.74
CA SER A 514 -4.00 -25.54 -4.18
C SER A 514 -4.25 -27.02 -4.53
N ARG A 515 -4.26 -27.88 -3.51
CA ARG A 515 -4.45 -29.34 -3.69
C ARG A 515 -5.88 -29.76 -4.08
N LEU A 516 -6.78 -28.82 -4.29
CA LEU A 516 -8.22 -29.04 -4.48
C LEU A 516 -8.59 -29.67 -5.80
N PHE A 517 -7.78 -29.47 -6.83
CA PHE A 517 -8.09 -29.96 -8.17
C PHE A 517 -7.28 -31.21 -8.48
N LYS A 518 -7.62 -32.34 -7.82
CA LYS A 518 -7.07 -33.66 -8.20
C LYS A 518 -7.67 -34.18 -9.52
N ASP A 519 -8.83 -33.65 -9.92
CA ASP A 519 -9.54 -34.09 -11.13
C ASP A 519 -9.38 -33.05 -12.24
N LEU A 520 -8.49 -33.32 -13.16
CA LEU A 520 -8.25 -32.57 -14.41
C LEU A 520 -9.49 -32.52 -15.33
N GLU A 521 -10.55 -33.28 -15.04
CA GLU A 521 -11.76 -33.33 -15.88
C GLU A 521 -12.55 -32.02 -15.92
N ILE A 522 -12.48 -31.17 -14.90
CA ILE A 522 -13.11 -29.85 -14.88
C ILE A 522 -12.55 -28.94 -15.99
N PHE A 523 -11.32 -29.18 -16.44
CA PHE A 523 -10.63 -28.37 -17.43
C PHE A 523 -10.87 -28.78 -18.89
N GLN A 524 -11.67 -29.82 -19.14
CA GLN A 524 -11.85 -30.42 -20.47
C GLN A 524 -13.22 -30.14 -21.13
N GLN A 525 -14.09 -29.33 -20.48
CA GLN A 525 -15.41 -29.00 -21.05
C GLN A 525 -15.29 -27.96 -22.16
N ASP A 526 -15.95 -28.20 -23.29
CA ASP A 526 -16.10 -27.21 -24.35
C ASP A 526 -16.99 -26.05 -23.89
N ASN A 527 -16.70 -24.82 -24.36
CA ASN A 527 -17.42 -23.59 -24.06
C ASN A 527 -17.26 -23.03 -22.63
N GLN A 528 -16.09 -23.18 -22.03
CA GLN A 528 -15.82 -22.56 -20.74
C GLN A 528 -15.48 -21.07 -20.88
N ILE A 529 -15.83 -20.29 -19.86
CA ILE A 529 -15.45 -18.89 -19.74
C ILE A 529 -13.96 -18.81 -19.38
N LEU A 530 -13.16 -18.30 -20.30
CA LEU A 530 -11.70 -18.19 -20.11
C LEU A 530 -11.33 -17.02 -19.17
N GLY A 531 -12.04 -15.91 -19.24
CA GLY A 531 -11.81 -14.68 -18.48
C GLY A 531 -12.87 -13.66 -18.79
N ALA A 532 -12.57 -12.40 -18.48
CA ALA A 532 -13.46 -11.28 -18.79
C ALA A 532 -12.71 -10.10 -19.38
N ASN A 533 -13.42 -9.29 -20.16
CA ASN A 533 -12.97 -8.02 -20.69
C ASN A 533 -13.85 -6.88 -20.13
N MET A 534 -13.23 -5.74 -19.86
CA MET A 534 -13.94 -4.55 -19.43
C MET A 534 -14.47 -3.79 -20.64
N SER A 535 -15.74 -3.41 -20.62
CA SER A 535 -16.29 -2.53 -21.68
C SER A 535 -15.61 -1.15 -21.63
N ALA A 536 -15.54 -0.47 -22.78
CA ALA A 536 -14.95 0.87 -22.91
C ALA A 536 -15.54 1.90 -21.92
N LEU A 537 -16.80 1.74 -21.50
CA LEU A 537 -17.44 2.57 -20.49
C LEU A 537 -17.21 2.12 -19.03
N GLY A 538 -16.45 1.02 -18.79
CA GLY A 538 -16.18 0.51 -17.45
C GLY A 538 -17.39 0.01 -16.66
N LEU A 539 -18.55 -0.17 -17.29
CA LEU A 539 -19.82 -0.45 -16.62
C LEU A 539 -20.12 -1.94 -16.39
N SER A 540 -19.43 -2.85 -17.09
CA SER A 540 -19.62 -4.30 -16.95
C SER A 540 -18.41 -5.08 -17.43
N GLN A 541 -18.18 -6.25 -16.81
CA GLN A 541 -17.13 -7.21 -17.19
C GLN A 541 -17.76 -8.34 -17.98
N LYS A 542 -17.52 -8.33 -19.31
CA LYS A 542 -18.14 -9.32 -20.23
C LYS A 542 -17.29 -10.58 -20.33
N PRO A 543 -17.89 -11.78 -20.36
CA PRO A 543 -17.18 -13.04 -20.47
C PRO A 543 -16.48 -13.22 -21.81
N ILE A 544 -15.27 -13.82 -21.79
CA ILE A 544 -14.52 -14.29 -22.95
C ILE A 544 -14.55 -15.82 -22.93
N TYR A 545 -14.97 -16.43 -24.04
CA TYR A 545 -15.10 -17.89 -24.19
C TYR A 545 -13.90 -18.51 -24.90
N THR A 546 -13.57 -19.76 -24.60
CA THR A 546 -12.42 -20.49 -25.17
C THR A 546 -12.47 -20.62 -26.69
N ASN A 547 -13.66 -20.72 -27.30
CA ASN A 547 -13.82 -20.89 -28.73
C ASN A 547 -13.54 -19.63 -29.56
N VAL A 548 -13.56 -18.46 -28.96
CA VAL A 548 -13.24 -17.17 -29.64
C VAL A 548 -11.73 -16.94 -29.71
N ALA A 549 -10.97 -17.49 -28.77
CA ALA A 549 -9.52 -17.32 -28.73
C ALA A 549 -8.74 -18.16 -29.75
N GLN A 550 -9.38 -19.13 -30.43
CA GLN A 550 -8.71 -20.07 -31.35
C GLN A 550 -8.79 -19.72 -32.84
N LYS A 551 -9.36 -18.58 -33.24
CA LYS A 551 -9.40 -18.17 -34.64
C LYS A 551 -8.60 -16.89 -34.90
N PRO A 552 -7.28 -16.98 -35.14
CA PRO A 552 -6.57 -15.89 -35.80
C PRO A 552 -6.88 -16.00 -37.31
N GLY A 553 -7.60 -15.04 -37.84
CA GLY A 553 -7.72 -14.82 -39.30
C GLY A 553 -8.98 -15.35 -39.98
N GLN A 554 -10.11 -14.77 -39.72
CA GLN A 554 -11.15 -14.63 -40.76
C GLN A 554 -11.57 -13.15 -40.79
N ASN A 555 -11.14 -12.49 -41.87
CA ASN A 555 -11.68 -11.19 -42.27
C ASN A 555 -13.19 -11.35 -42.57
N HIS A 556 -14.01 -10.91 -41.61
CA HIS A 556 -15.38 -10.56 -41.94
C HIS A 556 -15.37 -9.10 -42.41
N GLU A 557 -15.69 -8.92 -43.70
CA GLU A 557 -16.12 -7.63 -44.19
C GLU A 557 -17.28 -7.16 -43.30
N LYS A 558 -17.07 -6.08 -42.58
CA LYS A 558 -18.08 -5.43 -41.75
C LYS A 558 -18.56 -4.20 -42.50
N ASP A 559 -19.85 -4.17 -42.71
CA ASP A 559 -20.61 -2.99 -43.06
C ASP A 559 -20.33 -1.84 -42.10
N GLY A 560 -20.18 -0.64 -42.65
CA GLY A 560 -19.72 0.55 -42.00
C GLY A 560 -20.56 1.01 -40.80
N PHE A 561 -19.90 1.80 -39.96
CA PHE A 561 -20.35 2.45 -38.73
C PHE A 561 -20.24 1.60 -37.45
N GLU A 562 -19.04 1.21 -37.08
CA GLU A 562 -18.71 1.04 -35.65
C GLU A 562 -17.46 1.84 -35.32
N SER A 563 -17.65 2.68 -34.32
CA SER A 563 -16.72 3.66 -33.82
C SER A 563 -15.33 3.08 -33.46
N ILE A 564 -14.34 3.78 -33.92
CA ILE A 564 -12.93 3.72 -33.59
C ILE A 564 -12.77 3.92 -32.09
N GLU A 565 -12.69 2.82 -31.34
CA GLU A 565 -12.04 2.66 -30.05
C GLU A 565 -12.26 1.23 -29.56
N SER A 566 -11.73 0.25 -30.30
CA SER A 566 -11.56 -1.09 -29.74
C SER A 566 -10.35 -1.06 -28.83
N VAL A 567 -10.57 -1.02 -27.52
CA VAL A 567 -9.57 -1.43 -26.56
C VAL A 567 -9.06 -2.82 -26.98
N PRO A 568 -7.76 -3.04 -27.14
CA PRO A 568 -7.23 -4.35 -27.49
C PRO A 568 -7.80 -5.38 -26.52
N ASP A 569 -8.36 -6.47 -27.04
CA ASP A 569 -8.91 -7.54 -26.23
C ASP A 569 -7.81 -8.06 -25.27
N ALA A 570 -7.98 -7.80 -23.98
CA ALA A 570 -7.08 -8.33 -22.96
C ALA A 570 -7.22 -9.86 -22.99
N VAL A 571 -6.18 -10.56 -23.40
CA VAL A 571 -6.17 -12.03 -23.38
C VAL A 571 -6.03 -12.49 -21.93
N PRO A 572 -7.01 -13.25 -21.39
CA PRO A 572 -6.91 -13.78 -20.04
C PRO A 572 -5.66 -14.64 -19.86
N ALA A 573 -4.87 -14.34 -18.82
CA ALA A 573 -3.62 -15.05 -18.58
C ALA A 573 -3.82 -16.19 -17.58
N VAL A 574 -3.21 -17.33 -17.87
CA VAL A 574 -2.98 -18.41 -16.91
C VAL A 574 -1.59 -18.21 -16.33
N LEU A 575 -1.51 -17.95 -15.02
CA LEU A 575 -0.26 -17.65 -14.36
C LEU A 575 0.36 -18.90 -13.77
N THR A 576 1.62 -19.15 -14.10
CA THR A 576 2.42 -20.26 -13.58
C THR A 576 3.43 -19.82 -12.53
N GLU A 577 3.54 -18.49 -12.32
CA GLU A 577 4.37 -17.82 -11.33
C GLU A 577 3.55 -16.71 -10.68
N PRO A 578 3.95 -16.23 -9.47
CA PRO A 578 3.33 -15.04 -8.89
C PRO A 578 3.38 -13.86 -9.87
N PRO A 579 2.23 -13.20 -10.12
CA PRO A 579 2.12 -12.21 -11.19
C PRO A 579 2.90 -10.92 -10.90
N ILE A 580 3.24 -10.22 -11.96
CA ILE A 580 3.68 -8.82 -11.92
C ILE A 580 2.45 -7.90 -12.04
N GLU A 581 2.59 -6.62 -11.69
CA GLU A 581 1.48 -5.66 -11.68
C GLU A 581 0.75 -5.57 -13.04
N ASP A 582 1.49 -5.59 -14.14
CA ASP A 582 0.93 -5.49 -15.48
C ASP A 582 -0.01 -6.65 -15.84
N GLN A 583 0.23 -7.83 -15.27
CA GLN A 583 -0.61 -9.00 -15.48
C GLN A 583 -1.90 -8.96 -14.65
N LEU A 584 -1.88 -8.31 -13.48
CA LEU A 584 -3.03 -8.24 -12.58
C LEU A 584 -4.15 -7.34 -13.10
N ALA A 585 -3.79 -6.22 -13.74
CA ALA A 585 -4.71 -5.12 -13.99
C ALA A 585 -5.87 -5.48 -14.95
N TYR A 586 -5.61 -6.28 -16.02
CA TYR A 586 -6.61 -6.57 -17.06
C TYR A 586 -6.73 -8.04 -17.44
N HIS A 587 -5.73 -8.86 -17.08
CA HIS A 587 -5.70 -10.28 -17.51
C HIS A 587 -6.34 -11.24 -16.50
N THR A 588 -6.78 -10.73 -15.32
CA THR A 588 -7.29 -11.54 -14.22
C THR A 588 -8.73 -11.18 -13.80
N LEU A 589 -9.45 -10.43 -14.64
CA LEU A 589 -10.84 -10.04 -14.40
C LEU A 589 -11.78 -11.25 -14.44
N TRP A 590 -12.79 -11.24 -13.56
CA TRP A 590 -13.87 -12.21 -13.56
C TRP A 590 -15.09 -11.68 -14.28
N PRO A 591 -15.84 -12.53 -15.02
CA PRO A 591 -17.07 -12.12 -15.63
C PRO A 591 -18.16 -11.85 -14.60
N GLU A 592 -18.91 -10.79 -14.82
CA GLU A 592 -20.12 -10.48 -14.09
C GLU A 592 -21.24 -11.43 -14.58
N SER A 593 -21.75 -12.27 -13.67
CA SER A 593 -22.78 -13.25 -14.01
C SER A 593 -24.19 -12.70 -13.78
N HIS A 594 -24.43 -12.02 -12.66
CA HIS A 594 -25.76 -11.53 -12.29
C HIS A 594 -25.70 -10.19 -11.58
N LYS A 595 -26.82 -9.45 -11.64
CA LYS A 595 -27.08 -8.20 -10.91
C LYS A 595 -28.34 -8.35 -10.08
N LEU A 596 -28.24 -8.04 -8.80
CA LEU A 596 -29.36 -8.12 -7.85
C LEU A 596 -29.94 -6.71 -7.66
N TYR A 597 -31.11 -6.47 -8.23
CA TYR A 597 -31.80 -5.18 -8.21
C TYR A 597 -32.89 -5.16 -7.16
N GLY A 598 -32.95 -4.12 -6.32
CA GLY A 598 -34.02 -3.97 -5.33
C GLY A 598 -33.83 -2.86 -4.33
N HIS A 599 -32.60 -2.61 -3.93
CA HIS A 599 -32.32 -1.56 -2.93
C HIS A 599 -32.54 -0.15 -3.46
N GLY A 600 -33.04 0.73 -2.59
CA GLY A 600 -33.26 2.14 -2.89
C GLY A 600 -32.03 3.03 -2.75
N ASN A 601 -31.04 2.59 -1.98
CA ASN A 601 -29.78 3.29 -1.67
C ASN A 601 -28.57 2.39 -1.91
N GLU A 602 -27.36 2.95 -1.68
CA GLU A 602 -26.10 2.26 -1.87
C GLU A 602 -25.96 1.06 -0.93
N ILE A 603 -25.40 -0.03 -1.44
CA ILE A 603 -25.19 -1.27 -0.68
C ILE A 603 -24.13 -1.04 0.39
N PHE A 604 -24.40 -1.53 1.60
CA PHE A 604 -23.50 -1.32 2.74
C PHE A 604 -23.00 -2.62 3.39
N SER A 605 -23.83 -3.67 3.47
CA SER A 605 -23.44 -4.94 4.07
C SER A 605 -24.01 -6.13 3.31
N LEU A 606 -23.21 -7.16 3.20
CA LEU A 606 -23.52 -8.44 2.56
C LEU A 606 -23.13 -9.60 3.48
N SER A 607 -23.88 -10.68 3.41
CA SER A 607 -23.54 -11.96 4.05
C SER A 607 -24.09 -13.11 3.22
N CYS A 608 -23.38 -14.22 3.18
CA CYS A 608 -23.84 -15.45 2.54
C CYS A 608 -23.94 -16.56 3.60
N ASP A 609 -24.91 -17.43 3.44
CA ASP A 609 -25.03 -18.63 4.29
C ASP A 609 -23.91 -19.64 3.97
N HIS A 610 -23.65 -20.57 4.88
CA HIS A 610 -22.57 -21.56 4.77
C HIS A 610 -22.85 -22.63 3.70
N GLN A 611 -24.12 -22.78 3.30
CA GLN A 611 -24.52 -23.71 2.24
C GLN A 611 -24.43 -23.08 0.84
N GLY A 612 -24.18 -21.75 0.74
CA GLY A 612 -24.13 -21.05 -0.53
C GLY A 612 -25.49 -20.93 -1.25
N LYS A 613 -26.60 -20.95 -0.51
CA LYS A 613 -27.96 -20.91 -1.05
C LYS A 613 -28.67 -19.58 -0.85
N LEU A 614 -28.27 -18.80 0.16
CA LEU A 614 -28.89 -17.54 0.51
C LEU A 614 -27.85 -16.42 0.63
N ILE A 615 -28.19 -15.25 0.11
CA ILE A 615 -27.44 -14.02 0.30
C ILE A 615 -28.35 -13.03 1.02
N ALA A 616 -27.83 -12.44 2.09
CA ALA A 616 -28.46 -11.31 2.78
C ALA A 616 -27.76 -10.01 2.38
N SER A 617 -28.52 -8.98 2.04
CA SER A 617 -28.00 -7.67 1.65
C SER A 617 -28.74 -6.54 2.34
N SER A 618 -28.04 -5.46 2.67
CA SER A 618 -28.61 -4.22 3.21
C SER A 618 -27.97 -3.00 2.60
N CYS A 619 -28.70 -1.88 2.59
CA CYS A 619 -28.23 -0.62 2.04
C CYS A 619 -28.07 0.45 3.13
N LYS A 620 -27.42 1.58 2.78
CA LYS A 620 -27.37 2.78 3.63
C LYS A 620 -28.79 3.28 3.86
N ALA A 621 -29.16 3.46 5.12
CA ALA A 621 -30.54 3.83 5.51
C ALA A 621 -30.57 4.90 6.59
N GLN A 622 -31.53 5.81 6.46
CA GLN A 622 -31.85 6.85 7.44
C GLN A 622 -33.26 6.74 7.99
N SER A 623 -34.04 5.76 7.49
CA SER A 623 -35.40 5.48 7.92
C SER A 623 -35.68 4.00 7.91
N SER A 624 -36.67 3.57 8.69
CA SER A 624 -37.07 2.16 8.81
C SER A 624 -37.58 1.56 7.49
N MET A 625 -38.12 2.36 6.60
CA MET A 625 -38.61 1.89 5.30
C MET A 625 -37.48 1.50 4.34
N VAL A 626 -36.28 2.02 4.55
CA VAL A 626 -35.11 1.75 3.72
C VAL A 626 -34.14 0.77 4.41
N ALA A 627 -34.21 0.69 5.75
CA ALA A 627 -33.35 -0.17 6.56
C ALA A 627 -33.78 -1.66 6.51
N GLU A 628 -34.20 -2.12 5.32
CA GLU A 628 -34.62 -3.49 5.09
C GLU A 628 -33.38 -4.36 4.77
N VAL A 629 -33.44 -5.61 5.22
CA VAL A 629 -32.53 -6.67 4.77
C VAL A 629 -33.22 -7.50 3.72
N TRP A 630 -32.63 -7.60 2.55
CA TRP A 630 -33.14 -8.39 1.45
C TRP A 630 -32.45 -9.75 1.44
N LEU A 631 -33.23 -10.82 1.22
CA LEU A 631 -32.73 -12.17 1.06
C LEU A 631 -32.88 -12.60 -0.40
N TRP A 632 -31.80 -13.10 -0.95
CA TRP A 632 -31.73 -13.57 -2.34
C TRP A 632 -31.41 -15.04 -2.36
N GLU A 633 -32.12 -15.78 -3.20
CA GLU A 633 -31.84 -17.20 -3.42
C GLU A 633 -30.77 -17.36 -4.51
N VAL A 634 -29.73 -18.10 -4.18
CA VAL A 634 -28.64 -18.44 -5.14
C VAL A 634 -29.17 -19.46 -6.14
N GLY A 635 -28.92 -19.22 -7.43
CA GLY A 635 -29.42 -20.05 -8.53
C GLY A 635 -30.59 -19.41 -9.25
N SER A 636 -31.67 -19.04 -8.56
CA SER A 636 -32.77 -18.28 -9.16
C SER A 636 -32.49 -16.78 -9.23
N TRP A 637 -31.61 -16.28 -8.37
CA TRP A 637 -31.22 -14.87 -8.23
C TRP A 637 -32.40 -13.93 -7.95
N LYS A 638 -33.45 -14.48 -7.35
CA LYS A 638 -34.66 -13.73 -6.99
C LYS A 638 -34.65 -13.36 -5.51
N ALA A 639 -35.28 -12.25 -5.21
CA ALA A 639 -35.56 -11.87 -3.83
C ALA A 639 -36.64 -12.80 -3.25
N VAL A 640 -36.32 -13.51 -2.16
CA VAL A 640 -37.21 -14.46 -1.48
C VAL A 640 -37.73 -13.94 -0.15
N GLY A 641 -37.16 -12.82 0.37
CA GLY A 641 -37.61 -12.21 1.60
C GLY A 641 -37.14 -10.77 1.78
N ARG A 642 -37.90 -10.00 2.56
CA ARG A 642 -37.56 -8.66 3.01
C ARG A 642 -37.81 -8.59 4.51
N LEU A 643 -36.77 -8.28 5.28
CA LEU A 643 -36.79 -8.29 6.73
C LEU A 643 -36.74 -6.84 7.22
N GLN A 644 -37.82 -6.38 7.81
CA GLN A 644 -37.95 -5.02 8.37
C GLN A 644 -37.78 -5.09 9.89
N CYS A 645 -36.66 -4.57 10.36
CA CYS A 645 -36.38 -4.60 11.81
C CYS A 645 -35.62 -3.40 12.33
N HIS A 646 -34.83 -2.76 11.50
CA HIS A 646 -34.00 -1.64 11.92
C HIS A 646 -34.53 -0.29 11.44
N SER A 647 -34.11 0.79 12.10
CA SER A 647 -34.47 2.16 11.74
C SER A 647 -33.34 2.92 11.05
N LEU A 648 -32.10 2.40 11.13
CA LEU A 648 -30.90 2.95 10.51
C LEU A 648 -30.11 1.85 9.80
N THR A 649 -29.05 2.22 9.11
CA THR A 649 -28.17 1.30 8.37
C THR A 649 -27.78 0.08 9.20
N VAL A 650 -27.96 -1.10 8.64
CA VAL A 650 -27.44 -2.36 9.17
C VAL A 650 -25.95 -2.41 8.87
N THR A 651 -25.12 -2.50 9.90
CA THR A 651 -23.66 -2.40 9.80
C THR A 651 -22.99 -3.72 9.48
N GLN A 652 -23.54 -4.80 10.02
CA GLN A 652 -23.07 -6.16 9.72
C GLN A 652 -24.21 -7.17 9.88
N MET A 653 -24.09 -8.26 9.14
CA MET A 653 -24.98 -9.42 9.20
C MET A 653 -24.13 -10.68 9.20
N GLU A 654 -24.56 -11.72 9.90
CA GLU A 654 -23.92 -13.02 9.91
C GLU A 654 -24.94 -14.14 10.11
N PHE A 655 -24.85 -15.20 9.29
CA PHE A 655 -25.64 -16.41 9.48
C PHE A 655 -25.04 -17.25 10.61
N SER A 656 -25.88 -17.90 11.38
CA SER A 656 -25.43 -18.89 12.37
C SER A 656 -24.71 -20.05 11.68
N HIS A 657 -23.88 -20.77 12.41
CA HIS A 657 -23.07 -21.85 11.85
C HIS A 657 -23.88 -22.97 11.18
N ASP A 658 -25.10 -23.19 11.68
CA ASP A 658 -26.08 -24.18 11.16
C ASP A 658 -27.03 -23.60 10.09
N ASP A 659 -26.84 -22.31 9.72
CA ASP A 659 -27.71 -21.57 8.80
C ASP A 659 -29.20 -21.47 9.20
N SER A 660 -29.51 -21.75 10.46
CA SER A 660 -30.89 -21.66 10.98
C SER A 660 -31.29 -20.24 11.40
N MET A 661 -30.33 -19.36 11.60
CA MET A 661 -30.56 -17.99 12.07
C MET A 661 -29.72 -16.95 11.31
N LEU A 662 -30.26 -15.75 11.23
CA LEU A 662 -29.54 -14.57 10.74
C LEU A 662 -29.52 -13.51 11.85
N LEU A 663 -28.31 -13.10 12.23
CA LEU A 663 -28.04 -11.99 13.14
C LEU A 663 -27.78 -10.73 12.34
N THR A 664 -28.42 -9.63 12.72
CA THR A 664 -28.21 -8.31 12.13
C THR A 664 -27.95 -7.29 13.22
N VAL A 665 -26.97 -6.42 13.01
CA VAL A 665 -26.62 -5.32 13.93
C VAL A 665 -26.62 -3.98 13.19
N SER A 666 -26.97 -2.90 13.89
CA SER A 666 -27.27 -1.64 13.24
C SER A 666 -26.72 -0.41 14.00
N ARG A 667 -26.67 0.72 13.26
CA ARG A 667 -26.41 2.06 13.82
C ARG A 667 -27.47 2.50 14.82
N ASP A 668 -28.66 1.89 14.81
CA ASP A 668 -29.74 2.16 15.75
C ASP A 668 -29.52 1.57 17.17
N ARG A 669 -28.31 1.01 17.43
CA ARG A 669 -27.87 0.45 18.72
C ARG A 669 -28.57 -0.86 19.09
N GLN A 670 -29.27 -1.45 18.14
CA GLN A 670 -30.04 -2.68 18.32
C GLN A 670 -29.44 -3.81 17.49
N PHE A 671 -29.66 -5.02 17.95
CA PHE A 671 -29.52 -6.21 17.14
C PHE A 671 -30.89 -6.87 16.94
N SER A 672 -31.00 -7.62 15.85
CA SER A 672 -32.15 -8.48 15.59
C SER A 672 -31.67 -9.85 15.16
N VAL A 673 -32.38 -10.88 15.62
CA VAL A 673 -32.15 -12.27 15.21
C VAL A 673 -33.40 -12.79 14.52
N PHE A 674 -33.18 -13.35 13.34
CA PHE A 674 -34.27 -14.00 12.56
C PHE A 674 -34.03 -15.50 12.51
N THR A 675 -35.09 -16.30 12.66
CA THR A 675 -35.06 -17.71 12.33
C THR A 675 -35.35 -17.92 10.85
N ILE A 676 -34.63 -18.84 10.24
CA ILE A 676 -34.76 -19.15 8.82
C ILE A 676 -35.18 -20.62 8.68
N LYS A 677 -36.38 -20.83 8.23
CA LYS A 677 -36.91 -22.17 7.94
C LYS A 677 -36.98 -22.38 6.44
N ARG A 678 -36.31 -23.39 5.94
CA ARG A 678 -36.27 -23.73 4.54
C ARG A 678 -37.28 -24.81 4.24
N GLY A 679 -38.36 -24.44 3.51
CA GLY A 679 -39.33 -25.38 2.95
C GLY A 679 -38.94 -25.75 1.50
N PRO A 680 -39.62 -26.74 0.90
CA PRO A 680 -39.34 -27.19 -0.45
C PRO A 680 -39.56 -26.12 -1.54
N ASN A 681 -40.41 -25.12 -1.32
CA ASN A 681 -40.74 -24.05 -2.27
C ASN A 681 -40.76 -22.64 -1.64
N GLU A 682 -40.59 -22.52 -0.34
CA GLU A 682 -40.64 -21.24 0.35
C GLU A 682 -39.59 -21.16 1.47
N ILE A 683 -39.06 -19.98 1.67
CA ILE A 683 -38.18 -19.66 2.80
C ILE A 683 -39.00 -18.80 3.74
N ASP A 684 -39.28 -19.34 4.93
CA ASP A 684 -39.97 -18.62 6.00
C ASP A 684 -38.94 -18.01 6.95
N CYS A 685 -39.01 -16.69 7.09
CA CYS A 685 -38.10 -15.92 7.95
C CYS A 685 -38.92 -15.17 8.99
N GLN A 686 -38.74 -15.51 10.26
CA GLN A 686 -39.45 -14.90 11.36
C GLN A 686 -38.51 -14.17 12.32
N LEU A 687 -38.89 -12.97 12.76
CA LEU A 687 -38.18 -12.25 13.79
C LEU A 687 -38.27 -12.97 15.11
N LEU A 688 -37.16 -13.50 15.61
CA LEU A 688 -37.08 -14.14 16.93
C LEU A 688 -37.01 -13.08 18.02
N THR A 689 -36.10 -12.10 17.87
CA THR A 689 -35.92 -11.08 18.89
C THR A 689 -35.30 -9.83 18.29
N LYS A 690 -35.58 -8.69 18.92
CA LYS A 690 -34.96 -7.39 18.67
C LYS A 690 -34.70 -6.73 20.01
N LYS A 691 -33.44 -6.37 20.28
CA LYS A 691 -33.03 -5.77 21.57
C LYS A 691 -32.07 -4.60 21.38
N GLU A 692 -32.21 -3.58 22.23
CA GLU A 692 -31.18 -2.53 22.40
C GLU A 692 -30.03 -3.15 23.20
N ALA A 693 -28.84 -3.26 22.54
CA ALA A 693 -27.69 -3.94 23.12
C ALA A 693 -26.69 -2.98 23.72
N HIS A 694 -26.51 -1.81 23.11
CA HIS A 694 -25.42 -0.89 23.41
C HIS A 694 -25.89 0.57 23.48
N LYS A 695 -25.10 1.41 24.15
CA LYS A 695 -25.35 2.86 24.25
C LYS A 695 -24.98 3.63 22.98
N ARG A 696 -24.22 3.04 22.08
CA ARG A 696 -23.74 3.61 20.84
C ARG A 696 -23.92 2.61 19.68
N ILE A 697 -23.55 3.04 18.46
CA ILE A 697 -23.57 2.22 17.24
C ILE A 697 -22.91 0.86 17.47
N ILE A 698 -23.55 -0.20 17.00
CA ILE A 698 -22.97 -1.52 16.93
C ILE A 698 -22.32 -1.64 15.55
N TRP A 699 -21.02 -1.90 15.52
CA TRP A 699 -20.27 -2.01 14.28
C TRP A 699 -20.16 -3.45 13.78
N SER A 700 -20.01 -4.40 14.72
CA SER A 700 -19.67 -5.76 14.36
C SER A 700 -20.40 -6.78 15.24
N CYS A 701 -20.61 -7.95 14.66
CA CYS A 701 -21.13 -9.12 15.37
C CYS A 701 -20.38 -10.39 14.91
N SER A 702 -20.38 -11.41 15.74
CA SER A 702 -19.87 -12.72 15.36
C SER A 702 -20.54 -13.83 16.14
N TRP A 703 -20.95 -14.91 15.44
CA TRP A 703 -21.52 -16.10 16.05
C TRP A 703 -20.45 -16.98 16.69
N ASN A 704 -20.85 -17.65 17.77
CA ASN A 704 -20.10 -18.77 18.31
C ASN A 704 -20.14 -19.95 17.31
N PRO A 705 -18.98 -20.51 16.91
CA PRO A 705 -18.95 -21.59 15.93
C PRO A 705 -19.58 -22.92 16.37
N PHE A 706 -19.89 -23.11 17.65
CA PHE A 706 -20.43 -24.37 18.20
C PHE A 706 -21.73 -24.22 19.01
N GLY A 707 -22.39 -23.06 18.91
CA GLY A 707 -23.66 -22.86 19.63
C GLY A 707 -24.40 -21.60 19.24
N HIS A 708 -25.56 -21.39 19.87
CA HIS A 708 -26.41 -20.22 19.59
C HIS A 708 -26.08 -19.06 20.53
N GLN A 709 -24.77 -18.78 20.71
CA GLN A 709 -24.28 -17.59 21.35
C GLN A 709 -23.64 -16.68 20.29
N PHE A 710 -23.65 -15.38 20.53
CA PHE A 710 -23.02 -14.41 19.64
C PHE A 710 -22.44 -13.24 20.42
N ALA A 711 -21.43 -12.61 19.84
CA ALA A 711 -20.81 -11.41 20.35
C ALA A 711 -21.26 -10.18 19.54
N THR A 712 -21.38 -9.02 20.20
CA THR A 712 -21.64 -7.73 19.57
C THR A 712 -20.58 -6.73 20.02
N GLY A 713 -20.01 -5.98 19.07
CA GLY A 713 -18.98 -4.96 19.30
C GLY A 713 -19.48 -3.56 18.94
N SER A 714 -19.21 -2.59 19.80
CA SER A 714 -19.81 -1.26 19.68
C SER A 714 -18.80 -0.11 19.84
N ARG A 715 -19.19 1.02 19.32
CA ARG A 715 -18.55 2.32 19.54
C ARG A 715 -18.52 2.74 21.02
N ASP A 716 -19.32 2.12 21.90
CA ASP A 716 -19.29 2.37 23.34
C ASP A 716 -18.11 1.71 24.06
N LYS A 717 -17.20 1.06 23.29
CA LYS A 717 -15.98 0.39 23.76
C LYS A 717 -16.23 -0.88 24.56
N PHE A 718 -17.36 -1.53 24.34
CA PHE A 718 -17.69 -2.80 24.97
C PHE A 718 -17.97 -3.88 23.93
N VAL A 719 -17.62 -5.11 24.30
CA VAL A 719 -18.08 -6.34 23.66
C VAL A 719 -19.02 -7.02 24.63
N LYS A 720 -20.20 -7.39 24.14
CA LYS A 720 -21.21 -8.13 24.90
C LYS A 720 -21.46 -9.48 24.25
N ILE A 721 -21.60 -10.51 25.05
CA ILE A 721 -21.88 -11.87 24.62
C ILE A 721 -23.31 -12.22 25.02
N TRP A 722 -24.05 -12.75 24.09
CA TRP A 722 -25.47 -13.07 24.20
C TRP A 722 -25.67 -14.55 23.97
N ALA A 723 -26.62 -15.13 24.68
CA ALA A 723 -27.10 -16.50 24.46
C ALA A 723 -28.58 -16.49 24.12
N ILE A 724 -28.96 -17.37 23.18
CA ILE A 724 -30.33 -17.70 22.87
C ILE A 724 -30.67 -18.95 23.68
N GLU A 725 -31.60 -18.84 24.60
CA GLU A 725 -32.05 -19.95 25.45
C GLU A 725 -33.13 -20.76 24.71
N ASP A 726 -33.43 -21.97 25.22
CA ASP A 726 -34.40 -22.88 24.61
C ASP A 726 -35.83 -22.31 24.56
N ASP A 727 -36.15 -21.36 25.41
CA ASP A 727 -37.43 -20.62 25.43
C ASP A 727 -37.48 -19.45 24.42
N SER A 728 -36.48 -19.36 23.55
CA SER A 728 -36.31 -18.27 22.60
C SER A 728 -36.00 -16.91 23.24
N SER A 729 -35.73 -16.85 24.53
CA SER A 729 -35.23 -15.65 25.18
C SER A 729 -33.77 -15.42 24.87
N VAL A 730 -33.38 -14.16 24.71
CA VAL A 730 -31.98 -13.77 24.42
C VAL A 730 -31.45 -12.93 25.56
N ASN A 731 -30.42 -13.41 26.25
CA ASN A 731 -29.88 -12.78 27.44
C ASN A 731 -28.39 -12.43 27.27
N ASN A 732 -27.98 -11.30 27.87
CA ASN A 732 -26.58 -10.96 27.99
C ASN A 732 -25.94 -11.87 29.05
N ILE A 733 -25.01 -12.71 28.64
CA ILE A 733 -24.35 -13.70 29.53
C ILE A 733 -22.96 -13.25 29.97
N ALA A 734 -22.32 -12.33 29.21
CA ALA A 734 -21.04 -11.74 29.60
C ALA A 734 -20.83 -10.37 28.91
N THR A 735 -20.09 -9.52 29.59
CA THR A 735 -19.62 -8.26 29.06
C THR A 735 -18.13 -8.18 29.31
N LEU A 736 -17.32 -8.05 28.25
CA LEU A 736 -15.88 -7.92 28.38
C LEU A 736 -15.51 -6.58 29.03
N PRO A 737 -14.32 -6.48 29.66
CA PRO A 737 -13.82 -5.22 30.18
C PRO A 737 -13.82 -4.11 29.12
N GLN A 738 -13.87 -2.86 29.56
CA GLN A 738 -13.86 -1.71 28.65
C GLN A 738 -12.55 -1.64 27.87
N PHE A 739 -12.66 -1.54 26.55
CA PHE A 739 -11.54 -1.39 25.63
C PHE A 739 -11.00 0.04 25.58
N SER A 740 -9.78 0.22 25.08
CA SER A 740 -9.11 1.54 24.92
C SER A 740 -9.86 2.44 23.94
N SER A 741 -10.36 1.86 22.84
CA SER A 741 -11.07 2.57 21.79
C SER A 741 -12.34 1.85 21.35
N SER A 742 -13.07 2.39 20.35
CA SER A 742 -14.28 1.77 19.81
C SER A 742 -13.98 0.38 19.25
N VAL A 743 -14.85 -0.58 19.49
CA VAL A 743 -14.76 -1.91 18.88
C VAL A 743 -15.41 -1.86 17.50
N THR A 744 -14.65 -2.20 16.47
CA THR A 744 -15.07 -2.06 15.07
C THR A 744 -15.20 -3.39 14.33
N ALA A 745 -14.46 -4.41 14.75
CA ALA A 745 -14.48 -5.73 14.11
C ALA A 745 -14.41 -6.86 15.13
N LEU A 746 -15.15 -7.92 14.88
CA LEU A 746 -15.17 -9.15 15.66
C LEU A 746 -15.08 -10.36 14.73
N SER A 747 -14.42 -11.41 15.19
CA SER A 747 -14.47 -12.72 14.54
C SER A 747 -14.17 -13.82 15.56
N TRP A 748 -15.00 -14.85 15.60
CA TRP A 748 -14.93 -15.93 16.59
C TRP A 748 -14.61 -17.26 15.91
N ILE A 749 -13.62 -18.00 16.43
CA ILE A 749 -13.24 -19.33 15.93
C ILE A 749 -13.24 -20.36 17.06
N GLU A 750 -13.46 -21.63 16.69
CA GLU A 750 -13.35 -22.78 17.58
C GLU A 750 -11.88 -23.13 17.86
N ILE A 751 -11.54 -23.35 19.15
CA ILE A 751 -10.24 -23.90 19.55
C ILE A 751 -10.40 -25.36 19.98
N ASN A 752 -11.35 -25.61 20.88
CA ASN A 752 -11.57 -26.92 21.45
C ASN A 752 -13.05 -27.18 21.66
N ARG A 753 -13.62 -28.03 20.79
CA ARG A 753 -15.04 -28.37 20.82
C ARG A 753 -15.46 -29.10 22.08
N GLN A 754 -14.58 -29.99 22.60
CA GLN A 754 -14.90 -30.78 23.80
C GLN A 754 -15.01 -29.88 25.03
N LYS A 755 -14.26 -28.79 25.09
CA LYS A 755 -14.29 -27.81 26.20
C LYS A 755 -15.22 -26.62 25.92
N ASN A 756 -15.92 -26.58 24.77
CA ASN A 756 -16.67 -25.41 24.27
C ASN A 756 -15.85 -24.12 24.33
N GLN A 757 -14.60 -24.22 23.91
CA GLN A 757 -13.64 -23.13 23.98
C GLN A 757 -13.37 -22.55 22.61
N GLY A 758 -13.47 -21.24 22.49
CA GLY A 758 -13.19 -20.49 21.27
C GLY A 758 -12.28 -19.30 21.50
N LEU A 759 -11.76 -18.75 20.42
CA LEU A 759 -10.94 -17.54 20.40
C LEU A 759 -11.68 -16.42 19.67
N LEU A 760 -11.95 -15.34 20.37
CA LEU A 760 -12.56 -14.14 19.83
C LEU A 760 -11.48 -13.11 19.53
N ALA A 761 -11.35 -12.75 18.25
CA ALA A 761 -10.53 -11.63 17.81
C ALA A 761 -11.36 -10.34 17.87
N VAL A 762 -10.81 -9.30 18.49
CA VAL A 762 -11.41 -7.99 18.68
C VAL A 762 -10.52 -6.92 18.04
N GLY A 763 -11.02 -6.29 16.98
CA GLY A 763 -10.37 -5.17 16.28
C GLY A 763 -10.96 -3.84 16.71
N MET A 764 -10.11 -2.83 16.81
CA MET A 764 -10.46 -1.53 17.36
C MET A 764 -10.21 -0.37 16.39
N GLU A 765 -10.78 0.78 16.71
CA GLU A 765 -10.68 2.03 15.93
C GLU A 765 -9.24 2.59 15.93
N ASP A 766 -8.43 2.30 16.96
CA ASP A 766 -7.01 2.69 17.03
C ASP A 766 -6.06 1.73 16.28
N GLY A 767 -6.59 0.68 15.65
CA GLY A 767 -5.83 -0.28 14.86
C GLY A 767 -5.36 -1.51 15.64
N LEU A 768 -5.48 -1.53 16.97
CA LEU A 768 -5.04 -2.65 17.78
C LEU A 768 -6.00 -3.84 17.65
N ILE A 769 -5.42 -5.04 17.79
CA ILE A 769 -6.14 -6.31 17.80
C ILE A 769 -5.86 -7.02 19.12
N GLN A 770 -6.92 -7.49 19.78
CA GLN A 770 -6.82 -8.31 20.99
C GLN A 770 -7.46 -9.67 20.74
N LEU A 771 -6.90 -10.72 21.32
CA LEU A 771 -7.43 -12.07 21.29
C LEU A 771 -7.92 -12.45 22.68
N TRP A 772 -9.16 -12.94 22.76
CA TRP A 772 -9.83 -13.35 23.99
C TRP A 772 -10.24 -14.81 23.91
N THR A 773 -9.84 -15.60 24.89
CA THR A 773 -10.31 -16.97 25.04
C THR A 773 -11.66 -16.96 25.75
N LEU A 774 -12.66 -17.56 25.12
CA LEU A 774 -14.02 -17.68 25.64
C LEU A 774 -14.36 -19.15 25.85
N THR A 775 -14.74 -19.49 27.07
CA THR A 775 -15.20 -20.84 27.41
C THR A 775 -16.70 -20.78 27.79
N VAL A 776 -17.54 -21.48 27.02
CA VAL A 776 -18.99 -21.49 27.19
C VAL A 776 -19.37 -22.65 28.09
N ASN A 777 -19.89 -22.34 29.26
CA ASN A 777 -20.35 -23.30 30.25
C ASN A 777 -21.88 -23.39 30.21
N LYS A 778 -22.44 -24.55 29.81
CA LYS A 778 -23.87 -24.79 29.85
C LYS A 778 -24.25 -25.55 31.15
N ASN A 779 -24.98 -24.89 32.03
CA ASN A 779 -25.63 -25.49 33.20
C ASN A 779 -27.10 -25.76 32.89
N ILE A 780 -27.76 -26.58 33.71
CA ILE A 780 -29.18 -26.98 33.51
C ILE A 780 -30.13 -25.76 33.46
N ASN A 781 -29.77 -24.65 34.09
CA ASN A 781 -30.64 -23.50 34.23
C ASN A 781 -30.12 -22.21 33.62
N TYR A 782 -28.87 -22.15 33.17
CA TYR A 782 -28.28 -20.93 32.58
C TYR A 782 -26.99 -21.22 31.81
N THR A 783 -26.74 -20.41 30.81
CA THR A 783 -25.48 -20.39 30.07
C THR A 783 -24.59 -19.29 30.65
N SER A 784 -23.31 -19.59 30.92
CA SER A 784 -22.30 -18.60 31.32
C SER A 784 -21.09 -18.68 30.43
N VAL A 785 -20.33 -17.58 30.37
CA VAL A 785 -19.09 -17.50 29.59
C VAL A 785 -17.97 -16.98 30.47
N ASP A 786 -16.89 -17.74 30.54
CA ASP A 786 -15.65 -17.31 31.13
C ASP A 786 -14.77 -16.71 30.01
N ALA A 787 -14.40 -15.43 30.18
CA ALA A 787 -13.65 -14.69 29.21
C ALA A 787 -12.28 -14.29 29.78
N THR A 788 -11.20 -14.69 29.13
CA THR A 788 -9.83 -14.36 29.54
C THR A 788 -9.09 -13.71 28.37
N LEU A 789 -8.33 -12.64 28.65
CA LEU A 789 -7.46 -12.02 27.65
C LEU A 789 -6.30 -12.97 27.35
N ALA A 790 -6.25 -13.47 26.11
CA ALA A 790 -5.16 -14.35 25.68
C ALA A 790 -3.91 -13.56 25.33
N THR A 791 -4.03 -12.56 24.44
CA THR A 791 -2.90 -11.70 24.05
C THR A 791 -3.37 -10.38 23.44
N ILE A 792 -2.47 -9.39 23.45
CA ILE A 792 -2.60 -8.13 22.70
C ILE A 792 -1.54 -8.18 21.61
N CYS A 793 -1.94 -8.03 20.36
CA CYS A 793 -1.00 -8.06 19.25
C CYS A 793 -0.05 -6.84 19.30
N ASP A 794 1.20 -7.06 18.89
CA ASP A 794 2.21 -5.99 18.83
C ASP A 794 1.75 -4.88 17.87
N PRO A 795 1.81 -3.60 18.27
CA PRO A 795 1.48 -2.47 17.40
C PRO A 795 2.22 -2.44 16.05
N PHE A 796 3.44 -2.98 15.96
CA PHE A 796 4.20 -3.05 14.71
C PHE A 796 3.66 -4.07 13.70
N ILE A 797 2.89 -5.05 14.16
CA ILE A 797 2.22 -5.99 13.27
C ILE A 797 0.72 -5.70 13.13
N CYS A 798 0.15 -4.78 13.94
CA CYS A 798 -1.23 -4.32 13.89
C CYS A 798 -1.45 -3.23 12.82
N HIS A 799 -2.71 -2.84 12.66
CA HIS A 799 -3.09 -1.68 11.85
C HIS A 799 -2.71 -0.37 12.54
N VAL A 800 -2.55 0.69 11.76
CA VAL A 800 -2.26 2.05 12.25
C VAL A 800 -3.53 2.91 12.30
N SER A 801 -4.60 2.43 11.70
CA SER A 801 -5.93 3.05 11.70
C SER A 801 -6.99 1.99 11.94
N THR A 802 -8.26 2.37 11.88
CA THR A 802 -9.41 1.52 12.18
C THR A 802 -9.33 0.13 11.53
N VAL A 803 -9.47 -0.91 12.35
CA VAL A 803 -9.67 -2.27 11.86
C VAL A 803 -11.11 -2.39 11.35
N ASN A 804 -11.30 -2.52 10.04
CA ASN A 804 -12.63 -2.56 9.43
C ASN A 804 -13.27 -3.96 9.51
N ARG A 805 -12.48 -5.02 9.33
CA ARG A 805 -12.96 -6.39 9.39
C ARG A 805 -11.88 -7.34 9.91
N LEU A 806 -12.31 -8.37 10.59
CA LEU A 806 -11.53 -9.54 10.99
C LEU A 806 -12.22 -10.79 10.46
N SER A 807 -11.46 -11.80 10.04
CA SER A 807 -12.00 -13.06 9.58
C SER A 807 -11.01 -14.20 9.81
N TRP A 808 -11.43 -15.22 10.55
CA TRP A 808 -10.65 -16.44 10.72
C TRP A 808 -10.73 -17.32 9.47
N ARG A 809 -9.59 -17.88 9.08
CA ARG A 809 -9.52 -18.88 8.02
C ARG A 809 -10.11 -20.20 8.52
N ARG A 810 -11.13 -20.69 7.83
CA ARG A 810 -11.69 -22.02 8.09
C ARG A 810 -10.91 -23.02 7.26
N CYS A 811 -10.04 -23.83 7.88
CA CYS A 811 -9.43 -25.00 7.28
C CYS A 811 -10.05 -26.24 7.91
N GLU A 812 -10.26 -27.30 7.12
CA GLU A 812 -10.42 -28.62 7.69
C GLU A 812 -9.11 -28.93 8.43
N MET A 813 -9.19 -29.01 9.75
CA MET A 813 -8.05 -29.19 10.63
C MET A 813 -7.33 -30.48 10.28
N ASP A 814 -6.18 -30.41 9.64
CA ASP A 814 -5.17 -31.45 9.79
C ASP A 814 -4.87 -31.53 11.29
N GLN A 815 -5.12 -32.69 11.88
CA GLN A 815 -5.07 -32.92 13.34
C GLN A 815 -3.70 -32.60 13.98
N ASP A 816 -2.68 -32.24 13.19
CA ASP A 816 -1.32 -31.93 13.64
C ASP A 816 -0.96 -30.44 13.65
N SER A 817 -1.73 -29.52 13.02
CA SER A 817 -1.37 -28.11 13.00
C SER A 817 -2.14 -27.32 14.04
N ARG A 818 -1.47 -26.97 15.14
CA ARG A 818 -1.94 -26.04 16.18
C ARG A 818 -1.95 -24.56 15.74
N LYS A 819 -1.76 -24.30 14.43
CA LYS A 819 -1.67 -22.94 13.88
C LYS A 819 -2.97 -22.57 13.16
N MET A 820 -3.59 -21.48 13.60
CA MET A 820 -4.76 -20.88 12.96
C MET A 820 -4.36 -19.62 12.24
N GLN A 821 -5.10 -19.23 11.20
CA GLN A 821 -4.83 -17.98 10.47
C GLN A 821 -5.97 -16.98 10.64
N LEU A 822 -5.62 -15.76 10.99
CA LEU A 822 -6.52 -14.62 11.10
C LEU A 822 -6.18 -13.60 10.00
N ALA A 823 -7.18 -13.22 9.20
CA ALA A 823 -7.05 -12.08 8.29
C ALA A 823 -7.68 -10.84 8.90
N SER A 824 -7.10 -9.68 8.61
CA SER A 824 -7.63 -8.38 8.98
C SER A 824 -7.50 -7.38 7.84
N CYS A 825 -8.39 -6.40 7.79
CA CYS A 825 -8.27 -5.25 6.92
C CYS A 825 -8.56 -3.96 7.67
N GLY A 826 -7.99 -2.86 7.19
CA GLY A 826 -8.10 -1.59 7.88
C GLY A 826 -8.25 -0.37 6.98
N ALA A 827 -8.58 0.74 7.61
CA ALA A 827 -8.64 2.04 6.97
C ALA A 827 -7.24 2.58 6.57
N ASP A 828 -6.17 1.92 7.03
CA ASP A 828 -4.78 2.19 6.68
C ASP A 828 -4.35 1.55 5.35
N GLN A 829 -5.30 1.15 4.49
CA GLN A 829 -5.06 0.50 3.18
C GLN A 829 -4.43 -0.89 3.29
N CYS A 830 -4.24 -1.41 4.50
CA CYS A 830 -3.55 -2.67 4.72
C CYS A 830 -4.53 -3.84 4.80
N VAL A 831 -4.10 -4.96 4.21
CA VAL A 831 -4.61 -6.30 4.47
C VAL A 831 -3.50 -7.08 5.17
N ARG A 832 -3.82 -7.80 6.23
CA ARG A 832 -2.84 -8.58 7.01
C ARG A 832 -3.34 -9.99 7.22
N VAL A 833 -2.40 -10.93 7.26
CA VAL A 833 -2.66 -12.30 7.68
C VAL A 833 -1.68 -12.66 8.80
N PHE A 834 -2.21 -13.24 9.85
CA PHE A 834 -1.47 -13.66 11.05
C PHE A 834 -1.56 -15.18 11.21
N ASN A 835 -0.47 -15.79 11.61
CA ASN A 835 -0.47 -17.11 12.23
C ASN A 835 -0.69 -16.95 13.73
N VAL A 836 -1.63 -17.66 14.26
CA VAL A 836 -1.95 -17.68 15.69
C VAL A 836 -1.74 -19.11 16.20
N ALA A 837 -0.74 -19.28 17.05
CA ALA A 837 -0.42 -20.55 17.69
C ALA A 837 -0.92 -20.57 19.12
N ILE A 838 -1.50 -21.69 19.55
CA ILE A 838 -1.94 -21.92 20.93
C ILE A 838 -1.05 -23.00 21.51
N ASN A 839 -0.23 -22.65 22.50
CA ASN A 839 0.72 -23.53 23.18
C ASN A 839 0.08 -24.27 24.34
#